data_93a0c0238a86642293324a41c6375741
#
_entry.id   93a0c0238a86642293324a41c6375741
#
_cell.length_a   1.000
_cell.length_b   1.000
_cell.length_c   1.000
_cell.angle_alpha   90.00
_cell.angle_beta   90.00
_cell.angle_gamma   90.00
#
_symmetry.space_group_name_H-M   'P 1'
#
loop_
_entity.id
_entity.type
_entity.pdbx_description
1 polymer ?
#
loop_
_entity_poly.entity_id
_entity_poly.type
_entity_poly.pdbx_seq_one_letter_code
_entity_poly.pdbx_strand_id
1 'polypeptide(L)'
;MRLSRVLAFAGLLSMVCWLFAGCGGSGGSNMMTMHPLSITTSSPLPQGTINDPYTLALNATGGSGTYTWSIVTGSLPMGLMFDSSHGLISGVPTVFGTFNFTAQVSDGANTATAMLSLYVEGALFVTCNSCAMGTNELPVGTVGSPYSAMFSATGGTTPYTWCVVESGGACDNGSGGALPLGLTITTDANNNGIISGTPMSQPALPLSITVEVRDSETIAASGTATVTLTIFSISPTTLPNAMTYIAYNQNLTALGGLGPYSWCVMETNGACDNGTGGALPAGLSLSSACTRSQRPTCAISGTPTQTGTSTFTVKVTDSENPPATATQPLTLTVVPGITNALLNGNFAIAFSGYNNGTPFILAASILADGDGNIISGKLDVNYGQGEINDPSQCRSNPNCPIPESITTQTASTYDLSAGNGLGTMTLNTLDNNNNPHTYKFSIAVSGSACTPGQPSFSACGRLIQRDPANPQTYGSGVLKIQDSSYFNLNSFFPGNFAVLLNGIDPAGNRYVAAGAIGTNPTTLVDVDCNGNGWGQLSGCPLDVNDNGSFGPNPVAGSQFSADIDSNTGRGDFVNLRFPSDPNGYCLGGTNHPNCGYAYYIINRQEMILISSDPLSKPANLTLWTAYRQKSFATGWTLQQLNGAIITELTGADNGNSDVTAGILTADGAGNAAFSGDENDGGTLSQPSAQGTYALATPSGCPHAQPDCTGQMTLSFAQDPTLNGASLYLYTGGFGYFVGSDAKGTSGVLEQQTGSPFTDASVAGALEGGTTWPAASVVTNSVAEMFADGAGNITATQYTSGQGGPGGPNQLTLTYSVDSTGRAVVKQNGNEFGVLYVIGPKKFLLLPAGSNPALSLFITGQAD
;
A
#
# COMPACT_ATOMS: atom_id res chain seq x y z
N MET A 1 0.49 29.97 14.27
CA MET A 1 -0.11 31.34 14.25
C MET A 1 -1.24 31.36 15.25
N ARG A 2 -1.00 31.93 16.42
CA ARG A 2 -2.02 32.05 17.47
C ARG A 2 -2.66 33.41 17.36
N LEU A 3 -3.96 33.44 17.13
CA LEU A 3 -4.75 34.68 17.28
C LEU A 3 -5.45 34.66 18.62
N SER A 4 -5.06 35.56 19.48
CA SER A 4 -5.71 35.91 20.75
C SER A 4 -7.06 36.56 20.48
N ARG A 5 -8.12 36.07 21.08
CA ARG A 5 -9.39 36.85 21.17
C ARG A 5 -9.48 37.46 22.54
N VAL A 6 -9.31 38.78 22.58
CA VAL A 6 -9.68 39.64 23.70
C VAL A 6 -11.15 39.97 23.53
N LEU A 7 -12.00 39.58 24.45
CA LEU A 7 -13.38 40.06 24.55
C LEU A 7 -13.43 41.16 25.58
N ALA A 8 -13.65 42.40 25.11
CA ALA A 8 -13.97 43.52 25.93
C ALA A 8 -15.48 43.53 26.25
N PHE A 9 -15.84 43.50 27.53
CA PHE A 9 -17.18 43.82 28.00
C PHE A 9 -17.31 45.32 28.23
N ALA A 10 -18.09 45.99 27.40
CA ALA A 10 -18.53 47.34 27.63
C ALA A 10 -19.87 47.32 28.35
N GLY A 11 -19.90 47.80 29.59
CA GLY A 11 -21.14 47.97 30.34
C GLY A 11 -21.97 49.16 29.83
N LEU A 12 -23.20 48.96 29.55
CA LEU A 12 -24.20 49.99 29.22
C LEU A 12 -24.65 50.67 30.50
N LEU A 13 -24.32 51.93 30.68
CA LEU A 13 -24.92 52.82 31.69
C LEU A 13 -26.19 53.42 31.13
N SER A 14 -27.36 53.03 31.59
CA SER A 14 -28.63 53.70 31.25
C SER A 14 -28.93 54.81 32.22
N MET A 15 -28.79 56.01 31.75
CA MET A 15 -29.19 57.26 32.41
C MET A 15 -30.67 57.50 32.20
N VAL A 16 -31.44 57.43 33.24
CA VAL A 16 -32.86 57.95 33.25
C VAL A 16 -32.89 59.28 33.97
N CYS A 17 -33.12 60.34 33.16
CA CYS A 17 -33.37 61.69 33.58
C CYS A 17 -34.84 61.87 33.85
N TRP A 18 -35.28 62.24 35.03
CA TRP A 18 -36.62 62.79 35.28
C TRP A 18 -36.52 64.26 35.73
N LEU A 19 -36.95 65.11 34.84
CA LEU A 19 -37.29 66.45 35.12
C LEU A 19 -38.63 66.53 35.83
N PHE A 20 -38.68 67.17 36.98
CA PHE A 20 -39.85 67.95 37.42
C PHE A 20 -39.39 69.24 38.11
N ALA A 21 -39.77 70.29 37.48
CA ALA A 21 -39.74 71.64 38.07
C ALA A 21 -40.89 71.83 38.98
N GLY A 22 -40.71 72.42 40.11
CA GLY A 22 -41.73 72.87 41.06
C GLY A 22 -41.14 73.89 42.03
N CYS A 23 -41.44 75.14 41.82
CA CYS A 23 -41.06 76.31 42.55
C CYS A 23 -41.80 76.43 43.92
N GLY A 24 -41.16 76.94 44.95
CA GLY A 24 -41.88 77.44 46.11
C GLY A 24 -41.10 77.42 47.45
N GLY A 25 -40.71 78.49 47.82
CA GLY A 25 -39.86 79.04 48.89
C GLY A 25 -40.09 78.66 50.30
N SER A 26 -39.13 79.16 51.00
CA SER A 26 -39.02 79.53 52.42
C SER A 26 -38.26 78.50 53.37
N GLY A 27 -37.25 79.05 53.83
CA GLY A 27 -36.50 78.92 55.09
C GLY A 27 -36.91 77.73 56.06
N GLY A 28 -36.05 76.76 56.11
CA GLY A 28 -35.98 75.74 57.10
C GLY A 28 -34.57 75.16 57.25
N SER A 29 -33.95 75.38 58.36
CA SER A 29 -32.66 74.82 58.68
C SER A 29 -32.67 73.31 58.41
N ASN A 30 -31.93 72.89 57.34
CA ASN A 30 -31.67 71.55 57.05
C ASN A 30 -30.83 70.93 58.18
N MET A 31 -31.46 70.25 59.12
CA MET A 31 -30.83 69.12 59.79
C MET A 31 -30.60 68.08 58.72
N MET A 32 -29.33 67.99 58.22
CA MET A 32 -28.90 66.80 57.53
C MET A 32 -29.16 65.63 58.46
N THR A 33 -30.15 64.78 58.17
CA THR A 33 -30.25 63.44 58.79
C THR A 33 -29.04 62.65 58.30
N MET A 34 -28.00 62.74 59.13
CA MET A 34 -26.80 61.86 58.95
C MET A 34 -27.31 60.44 59.06
N HIS A 35 -27.33 59.67 58.01
CA HIS A 35 -27.52 58.26 58.05
C HIS A 35 -26.38 57.66 58.85
N PRO A 36 -26.65 56.79 59.82
CA PRO A 36 -25.61 56.23 60.64
C PRO A 36 -24.57 55.53 59.74
N LEU A 37 -23.34 55.71 60.03
CA LEU A 37 -22.21 55.07 59.35
C LEU A 37 -22.35 53.55 59.50
N SER A 38 -22.30 52.79 58.42
CA SER A 38 -22.38 51.36 58.40
C SER A 38 -21.59 50.73 57.26
N ILE A 39 -20.97 49.59 57.51
CA ILE A 39 -20.34 48.76 56.48
C ILE A 39 -21.41 47.95 55.79
N THR A 40 -21.44 48.03 54.44
CA THR A 40 -22.46 47.32 53.61
C THR A 40 -21.93 46.05 52.96
N THR A 41 -20.60 45.83 53.04
CA THR A 41 -20.00 44.59 52.57
C THR A 41 -20.48 43.44 53.46
N SER A 42 -21.06 42.44 52.83
CA SER A 42 -21.57 41.21 53.49
C SER A 42 -20.45 40.20 53.79
N SER A 43 -20.63 39.46 54.85
CA SER A 43 -19.78 38.29 55.14
C SER A 43 -20.60 36.99 54.85
N PRO A 44 -19.96 35.91 54.34
CA PRO A 44 -18.53 35.84 53.98
C PRO A 44 -18.19 36.67 52.73
N LEU A 45 -16.94 37.09 52.65
CA LEU A 45 -16.38 37.72 51.46
C LEU A 45 -16.27 36.70 50.34
N PRO A 46 -16.21 37.17 49.02
CA PRO A 46 -15.87 36.30 47.90
C PRO A 46 -14.61 35.48 48.21
N GLN A 47 -14.66 34.20 47.86
CA GLN A 47 -13.55 33.26 48.06
C GLN A 47 -12.30 33.70 47.31
N GLY A 48 -11.12 33.55 47.88
CA GLY A 48 -9.83 33.61 47.22
C GLY A 48 -9.21 32.27 46.96
N THR A 49 -8.28 32.15 46.00
CA THR A 49 -7.47 30.97 45.81
C THR A 49 -6.02 31.26 46.13
N ILE A 50 -5.32 30.35 46.77
CA ILE A 50 -3.88 30.48 47.07
C ILE A 50 -3.07 30.69 45.78
N ASN A 51 -2.13 31.62 45.79
CA ASN A 51 -1.28 32.02 44.69
C ASN A 51 -1.99 32.72 43.52
N ASP A 52 -3.29 32.98 43.60
CA ASP A 52 -4.02 33.79 42.62
C ASP A 52 -4.26 35.21 43.13
N PRO A 53 -4.22 36.22 42.23
CA PRO A 53 -4.49 37.61 42.62
C PRO A 53 -5.90 37.78 43.16
N TYR A 54 -6.02 38.32 44.36
CA TYR A 54 -7.28 38.67 45.02
C TYR A 54 -7.42 40.17 45.10
N THR A 55 -8.62 40.73 44.82
CA THR A 55 -8.94 42.15 44.99
C THR A 55 -10.39 42.33 45.37
N LEU A 56 -10.65 43.08 46.43
CA LEU A 56 -11.99 43.37 46.94
C LEU A 56 -11.99 44.69 47.66
N ALA A 57 -12.89 45.62 47.31
CA ALA A 57 -13.13 46.87 48.01
C ALA A 57 -14.29 46.68 49.01
N LEU A 58 -14.06 47.02 50.26
CA LEU A 58 -15.11 47.11 51.24
C LEU A 58 -15.95 48.37 50.99
N ASN A 59 -17.24 48.25 51.20
CA ASN A 59 -18.19 49.34 51.02
C ASN A 59 -18.84 49.78 52.31
N ALA A 60 -19.05 51.07 52.42
CA ALA A 60 -19.76 51.70 53.54
C ALA A 60 -20.78 52.70 53.07
N THR A 61 -21.76 53.02 53.91
CA THR A 61 -22.76 54.06 53.67
C THR A 61 -23.02 54.88 54.93
N GLY A 62 -23.51 56.12 54.76
CA GLY A 62 -23.76 57.06 55.88
C GLY A 62 -22.54 57.86 56.31
N GLY A 63 -22.61 58.56 57.43
CA GLY A 63 -21.55 59.42 57.91
C GLY A 63 -21.28 60.64 57.05
N SER A 64 -20.04 61.17 57.10
CA SER A 64 -19.62 62.38 56.33
C SER A 64 -19.31 62.11 54.86
N GLY A 65 -19.23 60.83 54.43
CA GLY A 65 -18.92 60.43 53.06
C GLY A 65 -17.43 60.28 52.77
N THR A 66 -16.56 60.69 53.67
CA THR A 66 -15.09 60.47 53.61
C THR A 66 -14.69 59.38 54.56
N TYR A 67 -14.19 58.28 54.11
CA TYR A 67 -13.94 57.14 54.93
C TYR A 67 -12.44 56.81 55.06
N THR A 68 -12.07 56.43 56.27
CA THR A 68 -10.80 55.75 56.55
C THR A 68 -11.12 54.36 57.12
N TRP A 69 -10.36 53.40 56.74
CA TRP A 69 -10.59 52.03 57.05
C TRP A 69 -9.46 51.39 57.88
N SER A 70 -9.74 50.45 58.70
CA SER A 70 -8.76 49.69 59.45
C SER A 70 -9.25 48.29 59.77
N ILE A 71 -8.34 47.35 60.00
CA ILE A 71 -8.67 46.03 60.58
C ILE A 71 -8.34 46.10 62.04
N VAL A 72 -9.37 45.98 62.87
CA VAL A 72 -9.25 46.17 64.33
C VAL A 72 -9.07 44.91 65.15
N THR A 73 -9.52 43.76 64.64
CA THR A 73 -9.24 42.46 65.18
C THR A 73 -9.06 41.44 64.07
N GLY A 74 -8.28 40.37 64.32
CA GLY A 74 -7.94 39.38 63.31
C GLY A 74 -6.86 39.86 62.37
N SER A 75 -6.62 39.06 61.30
CA SER A 75 -5.66 39.41 60.25
C SER A 75 -6.13 38.86 58.90
N LEU A 76 -5.74 39.53 57.80
CA LEU A 76 -5.89 39.04 56.46
C LEU A 76 -4.95 37.83 56.25
N PRO A 77 -5.28 36.96 55.28
CA PRO A 77 -4.36 35.97 54.81
C PRO A 77 -2.99 36.56 54.47
N MET A 78 -1.91 35.85 54.77
CA MET A 78 -0.56 36.25 54.38
C MET A 78 -0.49 36.43 52.84
N GLY A 79 0.12 37.53 52.38
CA GLY A 79 0.18 37.89 50.97
C GLY A 79 -0.90 38.91 50.52
N LEU A 80 -1.96 39.13 51.36
CA LEU A 80 -2.93 40.19 51.13
C LEU A 80 -2.56 41.43 51.93
N MET A 81 -2.77 42.61 51.32
CA MET A 81 -2.58 43.92 51.93
C MET A 81 -3.91 44.66 52.01
N PHE A 82 -4.01 45.56 52.98
CA PHE A 82 -5.17 46.38 53.21
C PHE A 82 -4.84 47.87 52.97
N ASP A 83 -5.50 48.51 52.01
CA ASP A 83 -5.43 49.96 51.81
C ASP A 83 -6.47 50.67 52.64
N SER A 84 -5.99 51.34 53.69
CA SER A 84 -6.82 52.05 54.63
C SER A 84 -7.52 53.29 54.09
N SER A 85 -7.09 53.78 52.95
CA SER A 85 -7.70 54.96 52.29
C SER A 85 -8.90 54.60 51.43
N HIS A 86 -8.91 53.40 50.87
CA HIS A 86 -9.96 52.93 49.94
C HIS A 86 -10.73 51.73 50.48
N GLY A 87 -10.33 51.15 51.58
CA GLY A 87 -10.93 49.92 52.11
C GLY A 87 -10.67 48.70 51.19
N LEU A 88 -9.57 48.73 50.42
CA LEU A 88 -9.28 47.72 49.39
C LEU A 88 -8.39 46.61 50.02
N ILE A 89 -8.84 45.42 49.92
CA ILE A 89 -8.07 44.21 50.19
C ILE A 89 -7.50 43.78 48.81
N SER A 90 -6.16 43.62 48.70
CA SER A 90 -5.55 43.18 47.43
C SER A 90 -4.22 42.49 47.67
N GLY A 91 -3.80 41.66 46.74
CA GLY A 91 -2.55 40.89 46.79
C GLY A 91 -2.72 39.45 46.27
N VAL A 92 -1.75 38.60 46.62
CA VAL A 92 -1.76 37.17 46.29
C VAL A 92 -1.68 36.40 47.63
N PRO A 93 -2.74 35.71 48.08
CA PRO A 93 -2.72 34.98 49.31
C PRO A 93 -1.75 33.81 49.20
N THR A 94 -0.89 33.62 50.21
CA THR A 94 0.12 32.54 50.26
C THR A 94 -0.22 31.45 51.28
N VAL A 95 -1.35 31.57 52.01
CA VAL A 95 -1.83 30.64 53.03
C VAL A 95 -3.31 30.44 52.83
N PHE A 96 -3.71 29.18 52.72
CA PHE A 96 -5.13 28.76 52.62
C PHE A 96 -5.80 28.62 53.98
N GLY A 97 -7.10 28.68 54.01
CA GLY A 97 -7.92 28.52 55.21
C GLY A 97 -8.91 29.69 55.41
N THR A 98 -9.65 29.66 56.51
CA THR A 98 -10.65 30.66 56.84
C THR A 98 -10.03 31.75 57.74
N PHE A 99 -10.07 32.98 57.30
CA PHE A 99 -9.53 34.15 58.02
C PHE A 99 -10.69 35.03 58.44
N ASN A 100 -10.87 35.15 59.76
CA ASN A 100 -11.88 36.01 60.33
C ASN A 100 -11.21 37.28 60.87
N PHE A 101 -11.77 38.43 60.48
CA PHE A 101 -11.26 39.74 60.93
C PHE A 101 -12.42 40.71 61.06
N THR A 102 -12.20 41.77 61.85
CA THR A 102 -13.17 42.87 61.98
C THR A 102 -12.62 44.09 61.29
N ALA A 103 -13.31 44.53 60.24
CA ALA A 103 -13.07 45.78 59.58
C ALA A 103 -13.80 46.91 60.33
N GLN A 104 -13.16 48.08 60.40
CA GLN A 104 -13.74 49.29 60.91
C GLN A 104 -13.64 50.38 59.84
N VAL A 105 -14.69 51.12 59.68
CA VAL A 105 -14.72 52.35 58.89
C VAL A 105 -14.92 53.53 59.86
N SER A 106 -14.23 54.61 59.61
CA SER A 106 -14.37 55.89 60.31
C SER A 106 -14.59 57.02 59.34
N ASP A 107 -15.50 57.95 59.66
CA ASP A 107 -15.72 59.20 58.92
C ASP A 107 -15.04 60.41 59.58
N GLY A 108 -14.15 60.15 60.56
CA GLY A 108 -13.49 61.13 61.38
C GLY A 108 -14.20 61.52 62.67
N ALA A 109 -15.52 61.35 62.74
CA ALA A 109 -16.35 61.60 63.95
C ALA A 109 -17.00 60.32 64.50
N ASN A 110 -17.38 59.38 63.64
CA ASN A 110 -18.07 58.14 63.97
C ASN A 110 -17.26 56.94 63.48
N THR A 111 -17.55 55.78 64.05
CA THR A 111 -16.98 54.52 63.61
C THR A 111 -18.06 53.47 63.48
N ALA A 112 -17.94 52.55 62.51
CA ALA A 112 -18.72 51.31 62.37
C ALA A 112 -17.83 50.13 62.11
N THR A 113 -18.22 48.95 62.63
CA THR A 113 -17.43 47.73 62.49
C THR A 113 -18.30 46.64 61.91
N ALA A 114 -17.67 45.72 61.16
CA ALA A 114 -18.24 44.52 60.64
C ALA A 114 -17.26 43.32 60.79
N MET A 115 -17.78 42.20 61.26
CA MET A 115 -17.02 40.96 61.27
C MET A 115 -17.14 40.32 59.86
N LEU A 116 -16.01 40.11 59.22
CA LEU A 116 -15.88 39.57 57.90
C LEU A 116 -15.08 38.25 57.97
N SER A 117 -15.44 37.34 57.09
CA SER A 117 -14.74 36.06 56.88
C SER A 117 -14.32 35.93 55.44
N LEU A 118 -13.05 35.66 55.21
CA LEU A 118 -12.49 35.35 53.91
C LEU A 118 -11.98 33.89 53.94
N TYR A 119 -12.51 33.11 53.07
CA TYR A 119 -11.98 31.75 52.82
C TYR A 119 -11.00 31.81 51.65
N VAL A 120 -9.82 31.28 51.85
CA VAL A 120 -8.81 31.09 50.78
C VAL A 120 -8.67 29.58 50.57
N GLU A 121 -8.99 29.22 49.38
CA GLU A 121 -8.91 27.83 48.93
C GLU A 121 -7.48 27.38 48.72
N GLY A 122 -7.16 26.13 49.05
CA GLY A 122 -5.88 25.51 48.78
C GLY A 122 -5.76 25.10 47.29
N ALA A 123 -4.59 25.26 46.71
CA ALA A 123 -4.34 24.74 45.38
C ALA A 123 -4.61 23.23 45.34
N LEU A 124 -5.24 22.78 44.27
CA LEU A 124 -5.56 21.40 44.04
C LEU A 124 -4.37 20.67 43.38
N PHE A 125 -3.80 19.71 44.12
CA PHE A 125 -2.62 18.96 43.66
C PHE A 125 -2.98 17.51 43.42
N VAL A 126 -2.49 16.97 42.30
CA VAL A 126 -2.60 15.54 41.96
C VAL A 126 -1.34 14.81 42.41
N THR A 127 -1.53 13.72 43.10
CA THR A 127 -0.47 12.78 43.46
C THR A 127 -0.73 11.44 42.81
N CYS A 128 0.25 10.93 42.04
CA CYS A 128 0.17 9.57 41.52
C CYS A 128 0.60 8.58 42.58
N ASN A 129 -0.36 7.86 43.16
CA ASN A 129 -0.10 6.87 44.23
C ASN A 129 0.48 5.55 43.68
N SER A 130 0.21 5.25 42.40
CA SER A 130 0.67 4.03 41.74
C SER A 130 1.97 4.23 40.94
N CYS A 131 2.47 5.47 40.82
CA CYS A 131 3.72 5.70 40.10
C CYS A 131 4.93 5.14 40.85
N ALA A 132 5.94 4.72 40.14
CA ALA A 132 7.21 4.34 40.70
C ALA A 132 7.84 5.51 41.48
N MET A 133 8.47 5.23 42.64
CA MET A 133 8.95 6.24 43.55
C MET A 133 9.93 7.19 42.90
N GLY A 134 9.59 8.48 42.85
CA GLY A 134 10.40 9.53 42.25
C GLY A 134 10.29 9.66 40.73
N THR A 135 9.35 8.98 40.13
CA THR A 135 9.06 9.07 38.68
C THR A 135 7.59 9.43 38.43
N ASN A 136 7.25 9.74 37.18
CA ASN A 136 5.87 9.88 36.73
C ASN A 136 5.44 8.65 35.92
N GLU A 137 6.07 7.51 36.13
CA GLU A 137 5.79 6.29 35.36
C GLU A 137 4.77 5.45 36.11
N LEU A 138 3.66 5.15 35.47
CA LEU A 138 2.65 4.21 35.94
C LEU A 138 3.18 2.77 35.83
N PRO A 139 2.63 1.86 36.64
CA PRO A 139 2.91 0.43 36.50
C PRO A 139 2.69 0.00 35.06
N VAL A 140 3.53 -0.89 34.55
CA VAL A 140 3.38 -1.44 33.20
C VAL A 140 2.08 -2.23 33.11
N GLY A 141 1.22 -1.86 32.18
CA GLY A 141 0.02 -2.64 31.85
C GLY A 141 0.35 -3.75 30.88
N THR A 142 -0.52 -4.76 30.78
CA THR A 142 -0.38 -5.86 29.82
C THR A 142 -1.65 -6.00 29.01
N VAL A 143 -1.54 -6.15 27.68
CA VAL A 143 -2.71 -6.39 26.82
C VAL A 143 -3.45 -7.64 27.27
N GLY A 144 -4.78 -7.54 27.43
CA GLY A 144 -5.64 -8.63 27.85
C GLY A 144 -5.63 -8.92 29.35
N SER A 145 -4.88 -8.17 30.19
CA SER A 145 -4.83 -8.35 31.65
C SER A 145 -5.48 -7.17 32.36
N PRO A 146 -6.17 -7.39 33.48
CA PRO A 146 -6.73 -6.30 34.27
C PRO A 146 -5.65 -5.33 34.76
N TYR A 147 -5.93 -4.05 34.63
CA TYR A 147 -5.05 -2.95 35.00
C TYR A 147 -5.74 -2.02 35.99
N SER A 148 -4.99 -1.46 36.92
CA SER A 148 -5.46 -0.43 37.84
C SER A 148 -4.32 0.46 38.30
N ALA A 149 -4.52 1.78 38.22
CA ALA A 149 -3.60 2.78 38.75
C ALA A 149 -4.38 3.89 39.46
N MET A 150 -3.91 4.29 40.66
CA MET A 150 -4.61 5.20 41.56
C MET A 150 -3.89 6.56 41.64
N PHE A 151 -4.70 7.61 41.69
CA PHE A 151 -4.31 8.99 41.93
C PHE A 151 -5.10 9.54 43.12
N SER A 152 -4.49 10.36 43.92
CA SER A 152 -5.16 11.11 45.00
C SER A 152 -4.98 12.61 44.76
N ALA A 153 -5.88 13.39 45.35
CA ALA A 153 -5.78 14.85 45.31
C ALA A 153 -5.73 15.40 46.73
N THR A 154 -5.07 16.57 46.84
CA THR A 154 -5.05 17.35 48.09
C THR A 154 -5.35 18.81 47.75
N GLY A 155 -6.10 19.49 48.65
CA GLY A 155 -6.63 20.83 48.41
C GLY A 155 -8.01 20.80 47.77
N GLY A 156 -8.58 21.98 47.51
CA GLY A 156 -9.95 22.11 46.96
C GLY A 156 -11.04 21.51 47.87
N THR A 157 -12.24 21.46 47.33
CA THR A 157 -13.43 20.98 48.04
C THR A 157 -13.97 19.67 47.45
N THR A 158 -14.11 18.65 48.26
CA THR A 158 -14.71 17.37 47.83
C THR A 158 -16.23 17.47 47.67
N PRO A 159 -16.84 16.62 46.77
CA PRO A 159 -16.27 15.51 46.02
C PRO A 159 -15.44 15.95 44.83
N TYR A 160 -14.40 15.19 44.49
CA TYR A 160 -13.60 15.42 43.31
C TYR A 160 -14.17 14.67 42.11
N THR A 161 -13.92 15.24 40.91
CA THR A 161 -14.14 14.56 39.63
C THR A 161 -12.81 14.41 38.88
N TRP A 162 -12.56 13.22 38.35
CA TRP A 162 -11.34 12.88 37.65
C TRP A 162 -11.58 12.66 36.20
N CYS A 163 -10.66 13.12 35.35
CA CYS A 163 -10.71 12.94 33.90
C CYS A 163 -9.30 12.86 33.34
N VAL A 164 -9.20 12.48 32.06
CA VAL A 164 -7.98 12.53 31.27
C VAL A 164 -8.14 13.58 30.19
N VAL A 165 -7.12 14.38 29.99
CA VAL A 165 -7.12 15.45 28.98
C VAL A 165 -6.86 14.86 27.62
N GLU A 166 -7.83 14.93 26.73
CA GLU A 166 -7.77 14.48 25.35
C GLU A 166 -6.96 15.43 24.47
N SER A 167 -6.50 14.97 23.30
CA SER A 167 -5.68 15.74 22.35
C SER A 167 -6.33 17.05 21.89
N GLY A 168 -7.65 17.17 22.00
CA GLY A 168 -8.43 18.38 21.70
C GLY A 168 -8.63 19.29 22.91
N GLY A 169 -8.07 18.97 24.07
CA GLY A 169 -8.25 19.73 25.35
C GLY A 169 -9.55 19.42 26.09
N ALA A 170 -10.37 18.52 25.59
CA ALA A 170 -11.51 18.01 26.33
C ALA A 170 -11.02 17.11 27.49
N CYS A 171 -11.77 17.12 28.62
CA CYS A 171 -11.45 16.29 29.76
C CYS A 171 -12.61 15.32 29.98
N ASP A 172 -12.39 14.04 29.75
CA ASP A 172 -13.37 12.99 29.87
C ASP A 172 -12.80 11.73 30.57
N ASN A 173 -13.45 10.59 30.42
CA ASN A 173 -13.00 9.33 31.03
C ASN A 173 -11.84 8.66 30.27
N GLY A 174 -11.23 9.31 29.27
CA GLY A 174 -10.13 8.81 28.46
C GLY A 174 -10.56 7.96 27.25
N SER A 175 -11.86 7.79 27.02
CA SER A 175 -12.39 7.00 25.91
C SER A 175 -12.27 7.71 24.56
N GLY A 176 -11.96 9.02 24.55
CA GLY A 176 -11.70 9.82 23.35
C GLY A 176 -10.35 9.55 22.68
N GLY A 177 -9.50 8.67 23.28
CA GLY A 177 -8.21 8.27 22.71
C GLY A 177 -7.00 8.61 23.56
N ALA A 178 -7.16 9.36 24.64
CA ALA A 178 -6.07 9.64 25.59
C ALA A 178 -5.62 8.43 26.41
N LEU A 179 -6.50 7.43 26.56
CA LEU A 179 -6.16 6.13 27.14
C LEU A 179 -6.23 5.02 26.09
N PRO A 180 -5.41 3.96 26.24
CA PRO A 180 -5.54 2.76 25.44
C PRO A 180 -6.95 2.19 25.49
N LEU A 181 -7.43 1.65 24.38
CA LEU A 181 -8.75 1.02 24.28
C LEU A 181 -8.91 -0.03 25.39
N GLY A 182 -10.03 0.04 26.13
CA GLY A 182 -10.33 -0.84 27.26
C GLY A 182 -9.93 -0.28 28.63
N LEU A 183 -9.26 0.89 28.70
CA LEU A 183 -8.99 1.62 29.93
C LEU A 183 -9.86 2.87 30.04
N THR A 184 -10.29 3.19 31.24
CA THR A 184 -11.00 4.44 31.56
C THR A 184 -10.57 4.96 32.93
N ILE A 185 -10.72 6.26 33.18
CA ILE A 185 -10.56 6.85 34.50
C ILE A 185 -11.94 7.01 35.18
N THR A 186 -12.03 6.71 36.44
CA THR A 186 -13.23 6.88 37.28
C THR A 186 -12.87 7.44 38.63
N THR A 187 -13.85 8.01 39.34
CA THR A 187 -13.70 8.45 40.73
C THR A 187 -14.18 7.35 41.70
N ASP A 188 -13.39 6.98 42.67
CA ASP A 188 -13.80 6.00 43.70
C ASP A 188 -14.59 6.65 44.83
N ALA A 189 -15.07 5.83 45.80
CA ALA A 189 -15.81 6.31 46.96
C ALA A 189 -14.99 7.18 47.93
N ASN A 190 -13.66 7.17 47.84
CA ASN A 190 -12.74 7.96 48.63
C ASN A 190 -12.27 9.22 47.87
N ASN A 191 -12.90 9.56 46.76
CA ASN A 191 -12.53 10.67 45.88
C ASN A 191 -11.17 10.51 45.17
N ASN A 192 -10.64 9.29 45.04
CA ASN A 192 -9.44 9.01 44.25
C ASN A 192 -9.78 8.80 42.78
N GLY A 193 -8.87 9.18 41.92
CA GLY A 193 -8.93 8.83 40.48
C GLY A 193 -8.36 7.44 40.23
N ILE A 194 -9.10 6.60 39.55
CA ILE A 194 -8.66 5.24 39.22
C ILE A 194 -8.68 5.06 37.68
N ILE A 195 -7.52 4.93 37.07
CA ILE A 195 -7.41 4.39 35.70
C ILE A 195 -7.55 2.88 35.86
N SER A 196 -8.56 2.28 35.23
CA SER A 196 -8.79 0.84 35.31
C SER A 196 -9.44 0.28 34.05
N GLY A 197 -9.34 -1.05 33.88
CA GLY A 197 -9.91 -1.80 32.81
C GLY A 197 -8.97 -2.89 32.30
N THR A 198 -9.18 -3.35 31.07
CA THR A 198 -8.30 -4.32 30.43
C THR A 198 -7.82 -3.73 29.11
N PRO A 199 -6.52 -3.38 28.95
CA PRO A 199 -6.01 -2.84 27.71
C PRO A 199 -6.23 -3.83 26.56
N MET A 200 -6.85 -3.40 25.48
CA MET A 200 -7.11 -4.23 24.28
C MET A 200 -6.10 -3.99 23.17
N SER A 201 -5.37 -2.89 23.22
CA SER A 201 -4.36 -2.52 22.23
C SER A 201 -3.18 -1.83 22.91
N GLN A 202 -2.07 -1.81 22.19
CA GLN A 202 -0.88 -1.08 22.59
C GLN A 202 -0.77 0.21 21.79
N PRO A 203 -0.51 1.37 22.43
CA PRO A 203 -0.08 2.55 21.74
C PRO A 203 1.34 2.35 21.15
N ALA A 204 1.63 3.01 20.03
CA ALA A 204 2.90 2.85 19.30
C ALA A 204 4.15 3.25 20.10
N LEU A 205 4.01 4.02 21.17
CA LEU A 205 5.07 4.50 22.06
C LEU A 205 4.54 4.53 23.50
N PRO A 206 5.41 4.63 24.55
CA PRO A 206 4.95 4.97 25.89
C PRO A 206 4.03 6.19 25.84
N LEU A 207 2.83 6.05 26.36
CA LEU A 207 1.78 7.05 26.26
C LEU A 207 1.93 8.10 27.36
N SER A 208 2.07 9.36 27.00
CA SER A 208 2.02 10.48 27.94
C SER A 208 0.56 10.86 28.18
N ILE A 209 0.11 10.74 29.44
CA ILE A 209 -1.26 10.96 29.86
C ILE A 209 -1.29 12.14 30.81
N THR A 210 -2.18 13.11 30.61
CA THR A 210 -2.44 14.17 31.56
C THR A 210 -3.74 13.87 32.27
N VAL A 211 -3.64 13.53 33.56
CA VAL A 211 -4.77 13.33 34.46
C VAL A 211 -5.12 14.68 35.06
N GLU A 212 -6.39 15.04 35.10
CA GLU A 212 -6.91 16.25 35.68
C GLU A 212 -7.94 15.86 36.79
N VAL A 213 -7.86 16.55 37.91
CA VAL A 213 -8.85 16.52 38.96
C VAL A 213 -9.53 17.88 39.05
N ARG A 214 -10.83 17.90 39.27
CA ARG A 214 -11.63 19.08 39.54
C ARG A 214 -12.38 18.89 40.85
N ASP A 215 -12.50 19.97 41.61
CA ASP A 215 -13.28 19.98 42.85
C ASP A 215 -14.78 20.30 42.58
N SER A 216 -15.57 20.37 43.62
CA SER A 216 -17.01 20.55 43.54
C SER A 216 -17.47 22.01 43.65
N GLU A 217 -16.59 22.97 43.62
CA GLU A 217 -16.90 24.38 43.73
C GLU A 217 -17.66 24.88 42.47
N THR A 218 -18.44 25.97 42.64
CA THR A 218 -19.18 26.59 41.54
C THR A 218 -18.26 27.09 40.41
N ILE A 219 -17.06 27.52 40.79
CA ILE A 219 -15.93 27.78 39.90
C ILE A 219 -14.88 26.75 40.30
N ALA A 220 -14.97 25.57 39.66
CA ALA A 220 -14.16 24.42 40.04
C ALA A 220 -12.65 24.72 39.86
N ALA A 221 -11.89 24.54 40.96
CA ALA A 221 -10.44 24.49 40.86
C ALA A 221 -10.00 23.20 40.18
N SER A 222 -8.91 23.23 39.45
CA SER A 222 -8.35 22.06 38.78
C SER A 222 -6.88 21.88 39.11
N GLY A 223 -6.44 20.62 39.22
CA GLY A 223 -5.05 20.23 39.36
C GLY A 223 -4.74 19.14 38.33
N THR A 224 -3.53 19.17 37.73
CA THR A 224 -3.11 18.20 36.71
C THR A 224 -1.83 17.50 37.11
N ALA A 225 -1.68 16.27 36.64
CA ALA A 225 -0.39 15.56 36.62
C ALA A 225 -0.23 14.83 35.28
N THR A 226 0.97 14.93 34.70
CA THR A 226 1.33 14.17 33.50
C THR A 226 2.12 12.94 33.90
N VAL A 227 1.65 11.79 33.46
CA VAL A 227 2.25 10.47 33.76
C VAL A 227 2.49 9.72 32.45
N THR A 228 3.36 8.73 32.50
CA THR A 228 3.66 7.85 31.35
C THR A 228 3.09 6.46 31.62
N LEU A 229 2.30 5.95 30.66
CA LEU A 229 1.78 4.60 30.67
C LEU A 229 2.47 3.76 29.59
N THR A 230 3.02 2.63 29.98
CA THR A 230 3.57 1.62 29.07
C THR A 230 2.69 0.38 29.11
N ILE A 231 2.33 -0.15 27.93
CA ILE A 231 1.60 -1.42 27.80
C ILE A 231 2.55 -2.46 27.25
N PHE A 232 2.78 -3.52 28.02
CA PHE A 232 3.62 -4.64 27.63
C PHE A 232 2.86 -5.59 26.71
N SER A 233 3.40 -5.87 25.53
CA SER A 233 2.76 -6.70 24.52
C SER A 233 3.76 -7.37 23.60
N ILE A 234 3.26 -8.22 22.69
CA ILE A 234 4.02 -8.91 21.66
C ILE A 234 3.52 -8.48 20.28
N SER A 235 4.43 -8.15 19.39
CA SER A 235 4.17 -7.87 17.98
C SER A 235 4.98 -8.84 17.09
N PRO A 236 4.46 -9.24 15.92
CA PRO A 236 3.15 -8.97 15.37
C PRO A 236 2.04 -9.81 16.02
N THR A 237 0.78 -9.43 15.80
CA THR A 237 -0.41 -10.17 16.28
C THR A 237 -0.88 -11.24 15.30
N THR A 238 -0.34 -11.25 14.10
CA THR A 238 -0.60 -12.23 13.04
C THR A 238 0.72 -12.72 12.46
N LEU A 239 0.74 -13.97 12.03
CA LEU A 239 1.91 -14.56 11.38
C LEU A 239 1.61 -14.81 9.90
N PRO A 240 2.60 -14.57 9.03
CA PRO A 240 2.51 -15.02 7.65
C PRO A 240 2.56 -16.55 7.59
N ASN A 241 1.97 -17.12 6.54
CA ASN A 241 2.00 -18.55 6.34
C ASN A 241 3.44 -19.03 6.11
N ALA A 242 3.72 -20.21 6.59
CA ALA A 242 4.95 -20.94 6.30
C ALA A 242 4.72 -21.96 5.16
N MET A 243 5.78 -22.44 4.53
CA MET A 243 5.70 -23.49 3.51
C MET A 243 6.53 -24.71 3.95
N THR A 244 6.04 -25.93 3.64
CA THR A 244 6.84 -27.12 3.93
C THR A 244 8.15 -27.11 3.15
N TYR A 245 9.23 -27.54 3.84
CA TYR A 245 10.58 -27.64 3.32
C TYR A 245 11.27 -26.31 3.00
N ILE A 246 10.65 -25.18 3.34
CA ILE A 246 11.24 -23.84 3.22
C ILE A 246 11.58 -23.30 4.60
N ALA A 247 12.73 -22.67 4.71
CA ALA A 247 13.16 -22.03 5.95
C ALA A 247 12.19 -20.88 6.30
N TYR A 248 11.57 -20.98 7.46
CA TYR A 248 10.71 -19.94 8.03
C TYR A 248 11.48 -19.18 9.09
N ASN A 249 11.35 -17.86 9.12
CA ASN A 249 12.00 -17.02 10.13
C ASN A 249 11.15 -15.77 10.36
N GLN A 250 10.39 -15.76 11.45
CA GLN A 250 9.55 -14.63 11.82
C GLN A 250 9.96 -14.07 13.15
N ASN A 251 10.33 -12.80 13.18
CA ASN A 251 10.64 -12.10 14.41
C ASN A 251 9.37 -11.74 15.19
N LEU A 252 9.42 -11.99 16.47
CA LEU A 252 8.50 -11.48 17.49
C LEU A 252 9.23 -10.39 18.27
N THR A 253 8.54 -9.33 18.63
CA THR A 253 9.11 -8.20 19.36
C THR A 253 8.28 -7.94 20.60
N ALA A 254 8.94 -7.89 21.75
CA ALA A 254 8.35 -7.39 22.99
C ALA A 254 8.33 -5.86 22.95
N LEU A 255 7.17 -5.29 23.18
CA LEU A 255 6.95 -3.86 23.17
C LEU A 255 6.65 -3.44 24.62
N GLY A 256 7.46 -2.56 25.19
CA GLY A 256 7.45 -2.23 26.62
C GLY A 256 8.18 -3.27 27.50
N GLY A 257 8.03 -3.14 28.81
CA GLY A 257 8.75 -3.94 29.81
C GLY A 257 10.23 -3.60 29.92
N LEU A 258 10.91 -4.23 30.85
CA LEU A 258 12.33 -4.01 31.15
C LEU A 258 13.17 -5.25 30.78
N GLY A 259 14.11 -5.11 29.87
CA GLY A 259 15.04 -6.22 29.53
C GLY A 259 16.02 -6.56 30.67
N PRO A 260 16.56 -7.77 30.70
CA PRO A 260 16.45 -8.85 29.71
C PRO A 260 15.11 -9.57 29.70
N TYR A 261 14.71 -10.02 28.50
CA TYR A 261 13.45 -10.71 28.26
C TYR A 261 13.65 -12.23 28.20
N SER A 262 12.65 -13.00 28.65
CA SER A 262 12.59 -14.44 28.53
C SER A 262 11.35 -14.84 27.74
N TRP A 263 11.53 -15.57 26.64
CA TRP A 263 10.47 -15.99 25.74
C TRP A 263 10.21 -17.48 25.82
N CYS A 264 8.97 -17.89 25.66
CA CYS A 264 8.59 -19.29 25.48
C CYS A 264 7.25 -19.42 24.73
N VAL A 265 6.98 -20.60 24.21
CA VAL A 265 5.68 -21.01 23.72
C VAL A 265 4.99 -21.83 24.80
N MET A 266 3.73 -21.54 25.04
CA MET A 266 2.92 -22.29 25.98
C MET A 266 2.43 -23.57 25.32
N GLU A 267 2.88 -24.69 25.82
CA GLU A 267 2.46 -26.01 25.35
C GLU A 267 1.07 -26.39 25.90
N THR A 268 0.42 -27.35 25.27
CA THR A 268 -0.91 -27.80 25.67
C THR A 268 -0.98 -28.40 27.07
N ASN A 269 0.15 -28.86 27.60
CA ASN A 269 0.30 -29.38 28.96
C ASN A 269 0.60 -28.29 30.01
N GLY A 270 0.63 -27.00 29.55
CA GLY A 270 0.95 -25.86 30.40
C GLY A 270 2.46 -25.58 30.57
N ALA A 271 3.34 -26.40 30.01
CA ALA A 271 4.77 -26.11 29.97
C ALA A 271 5.06 -24.90 29.10
N CYS A 272 6.16 -24.22 29.40
CA CYS A 272 6.60 -23.06 28.63
C CYS A 272 8.03 -23.34 28.14
N ASP A 273 8.19 -23.67 26.89
CA ASP A 273 9.46 -24.04 26.28
C ASP A 273 9.68 -23.36 24.90
N ASN A 274 10.48 -23.96 24.03
CA ASN A 274 10.75 -23.41 22.70
C ASN A 274 9.70 -23.79 21.63
N GLY A 275 8.58 -24.40 22.02
CA GLY A 275 7.49 -24.80 21.11
C GLY A 275 7.65 -26.17 20.46
N THR A 276 8.74 -26.89 20.74
CA THR A 276 8.97 -28.23 20.14
C THR A 276 8.17 -29.34 20.80
N GLY A 277 7.46 -29.04 21.89
CA GLY A 277 6.52 -29.95 22.56
C GLY A 277 5.23 -30.21 21.79
N GLY A 278 5.04 -29.60 20.64
CA GLY A 278 3.90 -29.80 19.73
C GLY A 278 2.99 -28.56 19.57
N ALA A 279 3.27 -27.47 20.24
CA ALA A 279 2.52 -26.22 20.05
C ALA A 279 2.85 -25.56 18.70
N LEU A 280 4.14 -25.54 18.32
CA LEU A 280 4.55 -25.07 17.00
C LEU A 280 4.45 -26.19 15.97
N PRO A 281 4.24 -25.84 14.68
CA PRO A 281 4.33 -26.81 13.57
C PRO A 281 5.67 -27.57 13.61
N ALA A 282 5.63 -28.86 13.25
CA ALA A 282 6.79 -29.72 13.23
C ALA A 282 7.93 -29.12 12.37
N GLY A 283 9.12 -29.02 12.93
CA GLY A 283 10.28 -28.38 12.28
C GLY A 283 10.50 -26.92 12.63
N LEU A 284 9.59 -26.30 13.39
CA LEU A 284 9.75 -24.94 13.89
C LEU A 284 10.01 -24.91 15.40
N SER A 285 10.74 -23.90 15.84
CA SER A 285 10.97 -23.62 17.26
C SER A 285 11.25 -22.14 17.49
N LEU A 286 11.11 -21.68 18.74
CA LEU A 286 11.72 -20.41 19.14
C LEU A 286 13.25 -20.56 19.09
N SER A 287 13.91 -19.55 18.55
CA SER A 287 15.38 -19.50 18.52
C SER A 287 15.97 -19.65 19.92
N SER A 288 17.04 -20.40 20.04
CA SER A 288 17.78 -20.60 21.32
C SER A 288 18.32 -19.29 21.90
N ALA A 289 18.47 -18.25 21.08
CA ALA A 289 18.84 -16.90 21.53
C ALA A 289 17.75 -16.18 22.31
N CYS A 290 16.54 -16.73 22.36
CA CYS A 290 15.37 -16.11 23.04
C CYS A 290 15.35 -16.32 24.56
N THR A 291 16.11 -17.24 25.11
CA THR A 291 16.21 -17.46 26.56
C THR A 291 17.22 -16.50 27.18
N ARG A 292 16.74 -15.41 27.80
CA ARG A 292 17.52 -14.32 28.41
C ARG A 292 18.22 -13.40 27.41
N SER A 293 17.49 -12.90 26.44
CA SER A 293 17.99 -11.90 25.51
C SER A 293 17.89 -10.48 26.09
N GLN A 294 18.97 -9.72 26.05
CA GLN A 294 18.94 -8.26 26.27
C GLN A 294 18.07 -7.53 25.21
N ARG A 295 17.85 -8.18 24.07
CA ARG A 295 17.06 -7.63 22.97
C ARG A 295 15.58 -7.98 23.15
N PRO A 296 14.67 -7.06 22.80
CA PRO A 296 13.24 -7.34 22.87
C PRO A 296 12.73 -8.30 21.78
N THR A 297 13.62 -8.80 20.90
CA THR A 297 13.24 -9.64 19.74
C THR A 297 13.57 -11.11 19.96
N CYS A 298 12.64 -11.96 19.51
CA CYS A 298 12.78 -13.41 19.45
C CYS A 298 12.26 -13.90 18.10
N ALA A 299 12.82 -14.95 17.53
CA ALA A 299 12.34 -15.50 16.26
C ALA A 299 11.71 -16.88 16.43
N ILE A 300 10.57 -17.09 15.75
CA ILE A 300 10.10 -18.43 15.39
C ILE A 300 10.84 -18.81 14.12
N SER A 301 11.63 -19.88 14.16
CA SER A 301 12.48 -20.27 13.03
C SER A 301 12.59 -21.77 12.88
N GLY A 302 12.96 -22.20 11.66
CA GLY A 302 13.13 -23.60 11.30
C GLY A 302 12.60 -23.90 9.91
N THR A 303 12.45 -25.18 9.62
CA THR A 303 11.89 -25.66 8.33
C THR A 303 10.69 -26.55 8.62
N PRO A 304 9.46 -26.11 8.33
CA PRO A 304 8.29 -26.92 8.58
C PRO A 304 8.30 -28.21 7.75
N THR A 305 7.89 -29.32 8.34
CA THR A 305 7.88 -30.63 7.65
C THR A 305 6.49 -31.15 7.33
N GLN A 306 5.44 -30.49 7.86
CA GLN A 306 4.05 -30.93 7.67
C GLN A 306 3.15 -29.72 7.42
N THR A 307 2.18 -29.88 6.54
CA THR A 307 1.12 -28.88 6.30
C THR A 307 0.07 -28.91 7.42
N GLY A 308 -0.59 -27.80 7.62
CA GLY A 308 -1.68 -27.68 8.59
C GLY A 308 -1.68 -26.33 9.28
N THR A 309 -2.72 -26.06 10.08
CA THR A 309 -2.84 -24.84 10.86
C THR A 309 -2.65 -25.16 12.34
N SER A 310 -1.74 -24.43 13.00
CA SER A 310 -1.46 -24.55 14.44
C SER A 310 -1.81 -23.24 15.13
N THR A 311 -2.52 -23.32 16.24
CA THR A 311 -2.77 -22.19 17.14
C THR A 311 -1.99 -22.42 18.43
N PHE A 312 -1.23 -21.41 18.84
CA PHE A 312 -0.38 -21.48 20.01
C PHE A 312 -0.29 -20.11 20.69
N THR A 313 0.18 -20.09 21.92
CA THR A 313 0.37 -18.84 22.67
C THR A 313 1.85 -18.63 22.94
N VAL A 314 2.38 -17.49 22.49
CA VAL A 314 3.72 -17.05 22.88
C VAL A 314 3.62 -16.23 24.14
N LYS A 315 4.56 -16.42 25.06
CA LYS A 315 4.72 -15.65 26.30
C LYS A 315 6.09 -15.02 26.34
N VAL A 316 6.13 -13.75 26.75
CA VAL A 316 7.36 -13.04 27.10
C VAL A 316 7.27 -12.59 28.54
N THR A 317 8.37 -12.69 29.27
CA THR A 317 8.53 -12.23 30.66
C THR A 317 9.70 -11.26 30.69
N ASP A 318 9.53 -10.12 31.31
CA ASP A 318 10.58 -9.13 31.49
C ASP A 318 11.36 -9.33 32.81
N SER A 319 12.26 -8.41 33.14
CA SER A 319 13.09 -8.48 34.35
C SER A 319 12.65 -7.54 35.46
N GLU A 320 11.46 -6.97 35.39
CA GLU A 320 10.92 -6.15 36.47
C GLU A 320 10.74 -6.97 37.78
N ASN A 321 10.61 -6.31 38.89
CA ASN A 321 10.34 -6.98 40.16
C ASN A 321 9.08 -6.40 40.84
N PRO A 322 7.95 -7.12 40.80
CA PRO A 322 7.74 -8.46 40.21
C PRO A 322 7.78 -8.45 38.68
N PRO A 323 8.20 -9.56 38.06
CA PRO A 323 8.27 -9.63 36.59
C PRO A 323 6.91 -9.46 35.91
N ALA A 324 6.84 -8.57 34.92
CA ALA A 324 5.68 -8.45 34.06
C ALA A 324 5.69 -9.53 32.97
N THR A 325 4.52 -9.95 32.49
CA THR A 325 4.37 -10.95 31.45
C THR A 325 3.37 -10.51 30.43
N ALA A 326 3.69 -10.70 29.16
CA ALA A 326 2.75 -10.54 28.07
C ALA A 326 2.57 -11.86 27.32
N THR A 327 1.35 -12.12 26.84
CA THR A 327 1.01 -13.31 26.06
C THR A 327 0.31 -12.90 24.78
N GLN A 328 0.59 -13.60 23.68
CA GLN A 328 -0.04 -13.38 22.37
C GLN A 328 -0.47 -14.73 21.80
N PRO A 329 -1.78 -14.96 21.63
CA PRO A 329 -2.27 -16.06 20.81
C PRO A 329 -1.94 -15.80 19.36
N LEU A 330 -1.34 -16.77 18.69
CA LEU A 330 -0.94 -16.70 17.29
C LEU A 330 -1.44 -17.92 16.54
N THR A 331 -1.73 -17.74 15.27
CA THR A 331 -2.08 -18.82 14.36
C THR A 331 -1.05 -18.84 13.23
N LEU A 332 -0.50 -20.03 12.95
CA LEU A 332 0.42 -20.23 11.84
C LEU A 332 -0.12 -21.35 10.94
N THR A 333 -0.33 -21.04 9.69
CA THR A 333 -0.69 -22.01 8.66
C THR A 333 0.54 -22.38 7.86
N VAL A 334 0.82 -23.68 7.77
CA VAL A 334 1.86 -24.26 6.91
C VAL A 334 1.18 -24.83 5.66
N VAL A 335 1.55 -24.27 4.51
CA VAL A 335 1.04 -24.70 3.21
C VAL A 335 2.08 -25.58 2.48
N PRO A 336 1.69 -26.35 1.45
CA PRO A 336 2.65 -27.09 0.65
C PRO A 336 3.69 -26.19 0.01
N GLY A 337 4.95 -26.57 0.03
CA GLY A 337 6.01 -25.94 -0.74
C GLY A 337 5.82 -26.15 -2.24
N ILE A 338 6.35 -25.23 -3.04
CA ILE A 338 6.30 -25.32 -4.51
C ILE A 338 7.35 -26.33 -4.97
N THR A 339 6.92 -27.40 -5.60
CA THR A 339 7.76 -28.48 -6.11
C THR A 339 7.60 -28.68 -7.60
N ASN A 340 8.40 -29.56 -8.20
CA ASN A 340 8.29 -29.92 -9.61
C ASN A 340 6.87 -30.34 -10.00
N ALA A 341 6.09 -30.94 -9.10
CA ALA A 341 4.71 -31.36 -9.34
C ALA A 341 3.77 -30.22 -9.78
N LEU A 342 4.14 -28.96 -9.52
CA LEU A 342 3.38 -27.79 -9.96
C LEU A 342 3.40 -27.62 -11.49
N LEU A 343 4.50 -27.96 -12.14
CA LEU A 343 4.63 -27.93 -13.60
C LEU A 343 4.28 -29.31 -14.19
N ASN A 344 2.99 -29.64 -14.18
CA ASN A 344 2.46 -30.85 -14.78
C ASN A 344 1.40 -30.48 -15.82
N GLY A 345 1.69 -30.72 -17.12
CA GLY A 345 0.82 -30.39 -18.23
C GLY A 345 1.46 -29.47 -19.27
N ASN A 346 0.63 -28.81 -20.06
CA ASN A 346 1.08 -27.91 -21.12
C ASN A 346 1.31 -26.51 -20.61
N PHE A 347 2.45 -25.91 -21.01
CA PHE A 347 2.81 -24.54 -20.68
C PHE A 347 3.31 -23.80 -21.92
N ALA A 348 2.91 -22.56 -22.07
CA ALA A 348 3.47 -21.67 -23.07
C ALA A 348 4.50 -20.74 -22.47
N ILE A 349 5.53 -20.44 -23.25
CA ILE A 349 6.59 -19.48 -22.93
C ILE A 349 6.52 -18.35 -23.97
N ALA A 350 6.59 -17.13 -23.49
CA ALA A 350 6.84 -15.95 -24.32
C ALA A 350 8.06 -15.22 -23.73
N PHE A 351 9.07 -14.97 -24.54
CA PHE A 351 10.34 -14.47 -24.08
C PHE A 351 10.93 -13.46 -25.08
N SER A 352 11.53 -12.40 -24.58
CA SER A 352 12.34 -11.48 -25.37
C SER A 352 13.69 -11.22 -24.70
N GLY A 353 14.73 -11.06 -25.50
CA GLY A 353 16.08 -10.89 -24.99
C GLY A 353 17.09 -10.43 -26.02
N TYR A 354 18.33 -10.50 -25.64
CA TYR A 354 19.48 -10.10 -26.46
C TYR A 354 20.56 -11.20 -26.42
N ASN A 355 21.17 -11.43 -27.54
CA ASN A 355 22.35 -12.28 -27.68
C ASN A 355 23.50 -11.47 -28.31
N ASN A 356 24.56 -11.22 -27.52
CA ASN A 356 25.65 -10.32 -27.92
C ASN A 356 25.17 -8.94 -28.39
N GLY A 357 24.15 -8.39 -27.72
CA GLY A 357 23.52 -7.10 -28.10
C GLY A 357 22.53 -7.17 -29.25
N THR A 358 22.41 -8.31 -29.93
CA THR A 358 21.40 -8.53 -30.98
C THR A 358 20.10 -8.98 -30.32
N PRO A 359 18.97 -8.32 -30.57
CA PRO A 359 17.69 -8.72 -30.02
C PRO A 359 17.21 -10.05 -30.60
N PHE A 360 16.52 -10.83 -29.77
CA PHE A 360 15.80 -12.02 -30.22
C PHE A 360 14.51 -12.20 -29.42
N ILE A 361 13.59 -12.94 -29.99
CA ILE A 361 12.33 -13.33 -29.36
C ILE A 361 12.14 -14.84 -29.44
N LEU A 362 11.41 -15.38 -28.45
CA LEU A 362 11.13 -16.81 -28.38
C LEU A 362 9.70 -17.02 -27.92
N ALA A 363 8.99 -17.93 -28.59
CA ALA A 363 7.73 -18.47 -28.12
C ALA A 363 7.78 -20.00 -28.13
N ALA A 364 7.24 -20.64 -27.13
CA ALA A 364 7.23 -22.08 -27.02
C ALA A 364 5.94 -22.61 -26.41
N SER A 365 5.64 -23.88 -26.74
CA SER A 365 4.74 -24.72 -25.96
C SER A 365 5.50 -25.95 -25.51
N ILE A 366 5.43 -26.27 -24.24
CA ILE A 366 6.13 -27.41 -23.64
C ILE A 366 5.13 -28.28 -22.86
N LEU A 367 5.37 -29.59 -22.82
CA LEU A 367 4.65 -30.54 -21.97
C LEU A 367 5.61 -31.01 -20.88
N ALA A 368 5.31 -30.66 -19.64
CA ALA A 368 6.05 -31.03 -18.44
C ALA A 368 5.33 -32.18 -17.69
N ASP A 369 6.09 -33.09 -17.05
CA ASP A 369 5.56 -34.31 -16.43
C ASP A 369 5.29 -34.22 -14.93
N GLY A 370 5.63 -33.09 -14.29
CA GLY A 370 5.53 -32.94 -12.84
C GLY A 370 6.71 -33.49 -12.05
N ASP A 371 7.60 -34.23 -12.69
CA ASP A 371 8.74 -34.89 -12.06
C ASP A 371 10.09 -34.20 -12.40
N GLY A 372 10.05 -33.12 -13.15
CA GLY A 372 11.25 -32.33 -13.53
C GLY A 372 11.66 -32.54 -14.98
N ASN A 373 10.90 -33.27 -15.79
CA ASN A 373 11.21 -33.45 -17.20
C ASN A 373 10.23 -32.69 -18.10
N ILE A 374 10.74 -32.20 -19.22
CA ILE A 374 9.95 -31.66 -20.32
C ILE A 374 9.98 -32.71 -21.44
N ILE A 375 8.87 -33.39 -21.65
CA ILE A 375 8.78 -34.57 -22.47
C ILE A 375 8.50 -34.35 -23.94
N SER A 376 7.95 -33.16 -24.26
CA SER A 376 7.73 -32.73 -25.65
C SER A 376 7.51 -31.23 -25.73
N GLY A 377 7.61 -30.65 -26.91
CA GLY A 377 7.30 -29.26 -27.15
C GLY A 377 7.69 -28.78 -28.56
N LYS A 378 7.25 -27.56 -28.83
CA LYS A 378 7.58 -26.78 -30.03
C LYS A 378 8.07 -25.42 -29.60
N LEU A 379 9.08 -24.90 -30.27
CA LEU A 379 9.72 -23.64 -29.95
C LEU A 379 10.05 -22.89 -31.22
N ASP A 380 9.57 -21.67 -31.35
CA ASP A 380 9.92 -20.72 -32.41
C ASP A 380 10.87 -19.65 -31.82
N VAL A 381 12.00 -19.43 -32.48
CA VAL A 381 12.97 -18.38 -32.11
C VAL A 381 13.23 -17.50 -33.31
N ASN A 382 13.25 -16.20 -33.11
CA ASN A 382 13.62 -15.23 -34.15
C ASN A 382 14.74 -14.32 -33.62
N TYR A 383 15.87 -14.33 -34.33
CA TYR A 383 17.08 -13.57 -34.00
C TYR A 383 17.22 -12.28 -34.82
N GLY A 384 16.18 -11.80 -35.48
CA GLY A 384 16.21 -10.55 -36.29
C GLY A 384 17.03 -10.63 -37.58
N GLN A 385 17.76 -11.68 -37.81
CA GLN A 385 18.52 -11.94 -39.05
C GLN A 385 17.89 -13.04 -39.88
N GLY A 386 16.63 -13.40 -39.49
CA GLY A 386 15.82 -14.32 -40.24
C GLY A 386 16.26 -15.76 -40.20
N GLU A 387 16.62 -16.26 -39.00
CA GLU A 387 16.77 -17.70 -38.82
C GLU A 387 15.51 -18.28 -38.20
N ILE A 388 14.57 -18.58 -39.07
CA ILE A 388 13.63 -19.67 -38.80
C ILE A 388 13.79 -20.65 -39.95
N ASN A 389 14.16 -21.85 -39.57
CA ASN A 389 14.71 -22.85 -40.47
C ASN A 389 13.68 -23.48 -41.39
N ASP A 390 14.12 -23.69 -42.64
CA ASP A 390 13.62 -24.53 -43.71
C ASP A 390 12.16 -24.34 -44.20
N PRO A 391 12.01 -23.68 -45.31
CA PRO A 391 10.74 -23.44 -45.98
C PRO A 391 10.02 -24.66 -46.56
N SER A 392 10.60 -25.83 -46.54
CA SER A 392 10.07 -26.99 -47.27
C SER A 392 8.93 -27.74 -46.59
N GLN A 393 8.61 -27.43 -45.38
CA GLN A 393 7.68 -28.20 -44.52
C GLN A 393 6.28 -27.58 -44.38
N CYS A 394 6.08 -26.35 -44.79
CA CYS A 394 4.72 -25.83 -44.87
C CYS A 394 4.03 -26.39 -46.10
N ARG A 395 2.95 -27.13 -45.96
CA ARG A 395 2.16 -27.70 -47.04
C ARG A 395 2.02 -26.67 -48.17
N SER A 396 2.78 -26.87 -49.22
CA SER A 396 2.84 -26.05 -50.43
C SER A 396 3.30 -24.57 -50.33
N ASN A 397 3.78 -24.12 -49.16
CA ASN A 397 4.35 -22.80 -49.01
C ASN A 397 5.82 -22.89 -48.57
N PRO A 398 6.78 -22.51 -49.42
CA PRO A 398 8.21 -22.69 -49.19
C PRO A 398 8.81 -21.80 -48.10
N ASN A 399 8.01 -20.98 -47.37
CA ASN A 399 8.51 -19.94 -46.47
C ASN A 399 7.83 -19.92 -45.09
N CYS A 400 7.30 -21.03 -44.66
CA CYS A 400 6.68 -21.17 -43.35
C CYS A 400 7.75 -21.43 -42.31
N PRO A 401 7.68 -20.81 -41.12
CA PRO A 401 8.60 -21.10 -40.05
C PRO A 401 8.41 -22.50 -39.48
N ILE A 402 9.50 -23.24 -39.35
CA ILE A 402 9.46 -24.55 -38.71
C ILE A 402 10.00 -24.46 -37.30
N PRO A 403 9.16 -24.80 -36.26
CA PRO A 403 9.59 -24.77 -34.89
C PRO A 403 10.67 -25.81 -34.60
N GLU A 404 11.62 -25.44 -33.76
CA GLU A 404 12.47 -26.42 -33.11
C GLU A 404 11.64 -27.38 -32.28
N SER A 405 12.05 -28.64 -32.20
CA SER A 405 11.30 -29.66 -31.49
C SER A 405 11.97 -30.06 -30.20
N ILE A 406 11.18 -30.19 -29.14
CA ILE A 406 11.55 -30.83 -27.89
C ILE A 406 11.00 -32.25 -27.91
N THR A 407 11.86 -33.20 -27.69
CA THR A 407 11.50 -34.65 -27.64
C THR A 407 12.10 -35.30 -26.40
N THR A 408 11.65 -36.49 -26.06
CA THR A 408 12.25 -37.28 -24.97
C THR A 408 13.76 -37.58 -25.18
N GLN A 409 14.25 -37.50 -26.42
CA GLN A 409 15.65 -37.70 -26.76
C GLN A 409 16.51 -36.46 -26.45
N THR A 410 15.93 -35.28 -26.34
CA THR A 410 16.65 -34.02 -26.06
C THR A 410 16.93 -33.77 -24.58
N ALA A 411 16.33 -34.53 -23.66
CA ALA A 411 16.52 -34.43 -22.22
C ALA A 411 16.35 -33.00 -21.67
N SER A 412 15.26 -32.34 -22.04
CA SER A 412 14.88 -31.02 -21.48
C SER A 412 14.35 -31.20 -20.05
N THR A 413 14.75 -30.32 -19.14
CA THR A 413 14.45 -30.45 -17.71
C THR A 413 14.06 -29.13 -17.05
N TYR A 414 13.42 -29.23 -15.88
CA TYR A 414 13.25 -28.13 -14.96
C TYR A 414 13.43 -28.60 -13.52
N ASP A 415 13.74 -27.69 -12.61
CA ASP A 415 13.98 -28.00 -11.20
C ASP A 415 13.43 -26.90 -10.30
N LEU A 416 12.38 -27.22 -9.52
CA LEU A 416 11.77 -26.42 -8.46
C LEU A 416 12.02 -27.04 -7.08
N SER A 417 13.01 -27.93 -6.96
CA SER A 417 13.26 -28.72 -5.76
C SER A 417 13.63 -27.89 -4.53
N ALA A 418 14.01 -26.61 -4.69
CA ALA A 418 14.20 -25.67 -3.59
C ALA A 418 12.91 -25.41 -2.79
N GLY A 419 11.74 -25.74 -3.36
CA GLY A 419 10.45 -25.65 -2.68
C GLY A 419 9.87 -24.24 -2.55
N ASN A 420 10.60 -23.22 -2.98
CA ASN A 420 10.29 -21.81 -2.82
C ASN A 420 9.84 -21.12 -4.11
N GLY A 421 9.48 -21.87 -5.12
CA GLY A 421 9.06 -21.34 -6.42
C GLY A 421 10.19 -20.86 -7.32
N LEU A 422 11.39 -20.70 -6.80
CA LEU A 422 12.56 -20.43 -7.62
C LEU A 422 13.16 -21.72 -8.16
N GLY A 423 13.62 -21.67 -9.40
CA GLY A 423 14.18 -22.86 -10.03
C GLY A 423 14.92 -22.56 -11.30
N THR A 424 15.21 -23.62 -12.01
CA THR A 424 15.87 -23.57 -13.31
C THR A 424 15.07 -24.36 -14.35
N MET A 425 15.20 -23.98 -15.60
CA MET A 425 14.64 -24.70 -16.75
C MET A 425 15.69 -24.76 -17.85
N THR A 426 15.87 -25.93 -18.44
CA THR A 426 16.75 -26.14 -19.58
C THR A 426 15.93 -26.76 -20.70
N LEU A 427 15.82 -26.04 -21.81
CA LEU A 427 15.21 -26.52 -23.05
C LEU A 427 16.31 -26.95 -23.98
N ASN A 428 16.39 -28.24 -24.28
CA ASN A 428 17.22 -28.78 -25.34
C ASN A 428 16.34 -29.11 -26.53
N THR A 429 16.60 -28.50 -27.66
CA THR A 429 15.79 -28.57 -28.86
C THR A 429 16.61 -29.08 -30.03
N LEU A 430 15.94 -29.55 -31.06
CA LEU A 430 16.54 -29.87 -32.37
C LEU A 430 15.87 -29.01 -33.42
N ASP A 431 16.69 -28.37 -34.24
CA ASP A 431 16.22 -27.72 -35.48
C ASP A 431 15.87 -28.78 -36.54
N ASN A 432 15.40 -28.35 -37.70
CA ASN A 432 15.02 -29.26 -38.79
C ASN A 432 16.18 -30.02 -39.42
N ASN A 433 17.38 -29.55 -39.21
CA ASN A 433 18.62 -30.21 -39.66
C ASN A 433 19.17 -31.14 -38.57
N ASN A 434 18.39 -31.37 -37.46
CA ASN A 434 18.83 -32.09 -36.27
C ASN A 434 20.03 -31.45 -35.54
N ASN A 435 20.25 -30.15 -35.70
CA ASN A 435 21.26 -29.47 -34.91
C ASN A 435 20.70 -29.20 -33.51
N PRO A 436 21.46 -29.46 -32.44
CA PRO A 436 21.01 -29.25 -31.08
C PRO A 436 21.17 -27.78 -30.66
N HIS A 437 20.13 -27.23 -30.03
CA HIS A 437 20.15 -25.92 -29.36
C HIS A 437 19.81 -26.10 -27.87
N THR A 438 20.33 -25.21 -27.02
CA THR A 438 20.09 -25.24 -25.58
C THR A 438 19.78 -23.85 -25.06
N TYR A 439 18.63 -23.74 -24.36
CA TYR A 439 18.20 -22.50 -23.71
C TYR A 439 18.11 -22.75 -22.21
N LYS A 440 18.76 -21.90 -21.39
CA LYS A 440 18.78 -22.05 -19.94
C LYS A 440 18.16 -20.84 -19.27
N PHE A 441 17.24 -21.10 -18.35
CA PHE A 441 16.50 -20.07 -17.63
C PHE A 441 16.58 -20.27 -16.12
N SER A 442 16.59 -19.18 -15.38
CA SER A 442 16.09 -19.17 -14.00
C SER A 442 14.62 -18.81 -14.04
N ILE A 443 13.83 -19.53 -13.27
CA ILE A 443 12.37 -19.37 -13.24
C ILE A 443 11.90 -19.04 -11.83
N ALA A 444 10.84 -18.23 -11.73
CA ALA A 444 10.05 -18.04 -10.52
C ALA A 444 8.60 -18.40 -10.84
N VAL A 445 8.05 -19.36 -10.11
CA VAL A 445 6.74 -19.95 -10.40
C VAL A 445 5.83 -19.74 -9.21
N SER A 446 4.62 -19.23 -9.45
CA SER A 446 3.60 -19.00 -8.43
C SER A 446 2.59 -20.15 -8.40
N GLY A 447 2.44 -20.78 -7.24
CA GLY A 447 1.55 -21.93 -7.07
C GLY A 447 0.09 -21.63 -7.40
N SER A 448 -0.41 -20.46 -7.06
CA SER A 448 -1.80 -20.06 -7.31
C SER A 448 -2.10 -19.77 -8.78
N ALA A 449 -1.12 -19.24 -9.50
CA ALA A 449 -1.29 -18.89 -10.90
C ALA A 449 -1.13 -20.07 -11.86
N CYS A 450 -0.57 -21.20 -11.38
CA CYS A 450 -0.35 -22.41 -12.16
C CYS A 450 -1.47 -23.45 -12.03
N THR A 451 -2.62 -23.10 -11.48
CA THR A 451 -3.75 -24.03 -11.34
C THR A 451 -4.56 -24.09 -12.63
N PRO A 452 -4.76 -25.27 -13.25
CA PRO A 452 -5.58 -25.40 -14.46
C PRO A 452 -7.02 -24.92 -14.25
N GLY A 453 -7.56 -24.21 -15.25
CA GLY A 453 -8.96 -23.78 -15.25
C GLY A 453 -9.24 -22.42 -14.60
N GLN A 454 -8.24 -21.75 -14.03
CA GLN A 454 -8.38 -20.36 -13.64
C GLN A 454 -8.17 -19.45 -14.86
N PRO A 455 -8.99 -18.42 -15.09
CA PRO A 455 -8.74 -17.42 -16.11
C PRO A 455 -7.54 -16.56 -15.65
N SER A 456 -6.33 -17.05 -15.90
CA SER A 456 -5.15 -16.32 -15.46
C SER A 456 -4.79 -15.24 -16.48
N PHE A 457 -5.23 -14.03 -16.27
CA PHE A 457 -4.55 -12.84 -16.82
C PHE A 457 -3.11 -12.73 -16.29
N SER A 458 -2.77 -13.55 -15.30
CA SER A 458 -1.46 -13.61 -14.67
C SER A 458 -0.63 -14.75 -15.25
N ALA A 459 0.65 -14.52 -15.47
CA ALA A 459 1.58 -15.57 -15.81
C ALA A 459 1.73 -16.55 -14.64
N CYS A 460 1.77 -17.86 -14.95
CA CYS A 460 2.10 -18.91 -14.00
C CYS A 460 3.51 -18.73 -13.41
N GLY A 461 4.41 -18.17 -14.19
CA GLY A 461 5.76 -17.88 -13.76
C GLY A 461 6.45 -16.82 -14.61
N ARG A 462 7.58 -16.39 -14.11
CA ARG A 462 8.53 -15.51 -14.80
C ARG A 462 9.82 -16.28 -15.04
N LEU A 463 10.49 -15.92 -16.12
CA LEU A 463 11.77 -16.53 -16.45
C LEU A 463 12.74 -15.45 -16.97
N ILE A 464 14.01 -15.65 -16.64
CA ILE A 464 15.11 -14.89 -17.19
C ILE A 464 16.13 -15.86 -17.80
N GLN A 465 16.74 -15.50 -18.90
CA GLN A 465 17.78 -16.32 -19.46
C GLN A 465 19.04 -16.23 -18.59
N ARG A 466 19.56 -17.39 -18.21
CA ARG A 466 20.72 -17.51 -17.34
C ARG A 466 21.59 -18.68 -17.78
N ASP A 467 22.44 -18.45 -18.75
CA ASP A 467 23.45 -19.42 -19.18
C ASP A 467 24.86 -18.95 -18.79
N PRO A 468 25.48 -19.54 -17.76
CA PRO A 468 26.85 -19.18 -17.37
C PRO A 468 27.88 -19.44 -18.48
N ALA A 469 27.59 -20.36 -19.41
CA ALA A 469 28.45 -20.65 -20.56
C ALA A 469 28.31 -19.61 -21.68
N ASN A 470 27.19 -18.87 -21.70
CA ASN A 470 26.95 -17.81 -22.66
C ASN A 470 26.43 -16.54 -21.95
N PRO A 471 27.27 -15.83 -21.20
CA PRO A 471 26.87 -14.72 -20.34
C PRO A 471 26.40 -13.48 -21.12
N GLN A 472 26.59 -13.44 -22.42
CA GLN A 472 26.11 -12.35 -23.28
C GLN A 472 24.69 -12.54 -23.77
N THR A 473 24.03 -13.64 -23.40
CA THR A 473 22.63 -13.89 -23.71
C THR A 473 21.79 -13.65 -22.47
N TYR A 474 20.86 -12.70 -22.54
CA TYR A 474 20.01 -12.29 -21.41
C TYR A 474 18.66 -11.84 -21.92
N GLY A 475 17.66 -11.84 -21.06
CA GLY A 475 16.30 -11.46 -21.36
C GLY A 475 15.34 -11.92 -20.30
N SER A 476 14.07 -11.62 -20.50
CA SER A 476 12.99 -12.04 -19.61
C SER A 476 11.77 -12.53 -20.39
N GLY A 477 10.92 -13.28 -19.71
CA GLY A 477 9.71 -13.82 -20.28
C GLY A 477 8.72 -14.31 -19.24
N VAL A 478 7.63 -14.85 -19.76
CA VAL A 478 6.53 -15.38 -18.96
C VAL A 478 6.29 -16.84 -19.28
N LEU A 479 5.90 -17.59 -18.25
CA LEU A 479 5.41 -18.95 -18.32
C LEU A 479 3.91 -18.94 -18.05
N LYS A 480 3.10 -19.52 -18.93
CA LYS A 480 1.65 -19.56 -18.80
C LYS A 480 1.16 -21.00 -18.94
N ILE A 481 0.22 -21.40 -18.07
CA ILE A 481 -0.42 -22.71 -18.21
C ILE A 481 -1.34 -22.71 -19.42
N GLN A 482 -1.31 -23.78 -20.23
CA GLN A 482 -2.15 -23.96 -21.40
C GLN A 482 -3.29 -24.93 -21.12
N ASP A 483 -4.47 -24.61 -21.64
CA ASP A 483 -5.62 -25.50 -21.65
C ASP A 483 -5.73 -26.20 -23.01
N SER A 484 -5.27 -27.44 -23.07
CA SER A 484 -5.23 -28.23 -24.32
C SER A 484 -6.61 -28.51 -24.91
N SER A 485 -7.70 -28.33 -24.16
CA SER A 485 -9.07 -28.48 -24.68
C SER A 485 -9.39 -27.45 -25.79
N TYR A 486 -8.63 -26.38 -25.87
CA TYR A 486 -8.76 -25.33 -26.88
C TYR A 486 -7.75 -25.44 -28.03
N PHE A 487 -6.94 -26.49 -28.09
CA PHE A 487 -5.98 -26.71 -29.18
C PHE A 487 -6.66 -27.17 -30.47
N ASN A 488 -7.70 -26.44 -30.87
CA ASN A 488 -8.38 -26.61 -32.14
C ASN A 488 -9.08 -25.31 -32.55
N LEU A 489 -9.20 -25.11 -33.85
CA LEU A 489 -9.75 -23.89 -34.44
C LEU A 489 -11.18 -23.58 -33.95
N ASN A 490 -12.04 -24.58 -33.91
CA ASN A 490 -13.46 -24.39 -33.61
C ASN A 490 -13.69 -24.05 -32.13
N SER A 491 -12.83 -24.48 -31.22
CA SER A 491 -12.94 -24.21 -29.78
C SER A 491 -12.34 -22.87 -29.41
N PHE A 492 -11.27 -22.46 -30.07
CA PHE A 492 -10.58 -21.21 -29.78
C PHE A 492 -11.17 -20.01 -30.52
N PHE A 493 -11.39 -20.11 -31.81
CA PHE A 493 -12.05 -19.11 -32.66
C PHE A 493 -13.55 -19.41 -32.77
N PRO A 494 -14.50 -18.50 -32.74
CA PRO A 494 -14.49 -17.08 -33.10
C PRO A 494 -14.35 -16.13 -31.91
N GLY A 495 -13.94 -14.91 -32.19
CA GLY A 495 -13.95 -13.81 -31.23
C GLY A 495 -13.13 -12.61 -31.62
N ASN A 496 -13.35 -11.53 -30.89
CA ASN A 496 -12.50 -10.34 -30.97
C ASN A 496 -11.45 -10.41 -29.86
N PHE A 497 -10.24 -10.00 -30.19
CA PHE A 497 -9.11 -9.98 -29.26
C PHE A 497 -8.52 -8.57 -29.26
N ALA A 498 -8.28 -8.03 -28.07
CA ALA A 498 -7.35 -6.93 -27.92
C ALA A 498 -5.92 -7.48 -27.95
N VAL A 499 -5.04 -6.79 -28.64
CA VAL A 499 -3.65 -7.21 -28.84
C VAL A 499 -2.69 -6.13 -28.40
N LEU A 500 -1.59 -6.55 -27.78
CA LEU A 500 -0.41 -5.73 -27.53
C LEU A 500 0.81 -6.38 -28.19
N LEU A 501 1.50 -5.64 -28.99
CA LEU A 501 2.73 -5.99 -29.67
C LEU A 501 3.87 -5.22 -29.05
N ASN A 502 4.91 -5.92 -28.61
CA ASN A 502 6.17 -5.35 -28.20
C ASN A 502 7.28 -5.89 -29.10
N GLY A 503 8.12 -5.01 -29.60
CA GLY A 503 9.14 -5.41 -30.55
C GLY A 503 10.23 -4.38 -30.76
N ILE A 504 11.09 -4.71 -31.68
CA ILE A 504 12.25 -3.90 -32.10
C ILE A 504 12.29 -3.89 -33.63
N ASP A 505 12.46 -2.70 -34.19
CA ASP A 505 12.62 -2.54 -35.65
C ASP A 505 14.02 -3.00 -36.13
N PRO A 506 14.25 -3.12 -37.45
CA PRO A 506 15.57 -3.49 -37.97
C PRO A 506 16.70 -2.51 -37.66
N ALA A 507 16.38 -1.28 -37.26
CA ALA A 507 17.37 -0.29 -36.85
C ALA A 507 17.73 -0.40 -35.37
N GLY A 508 17.03 -1.26 -34.62
CA GLY A 508 17.23 -1.46 -33.20
C GLY A 508 16.35 -0.57 -32.30
N ASN A 509 15.42 0.18 -32.92
CA ASN A 509 14.51 1.03 -32.16
C ASN A 509 13.31 0.24 -31.62
N ARG A 510 12.68 0.76 -30.58
CA ARG A 510 11.47 0.17 -30.05
C ARG A 510 10.30 0.32 -31.02
N TYR A 511 9.61 -0.78 -31.27
CA TYR A 511 8.42 -0.89 -32.10
C TYR A 511 7.28 -1.48 -31.27
N VAL A 512 6.21 -0.74 -31.07
CA VAL A 512 5.08 -1.17 -30.26
C VAL A 512 3.77 -0.89 -30.97
N ALA A 513 2.77 -1.75 -30.71
CA ALA A 513 1.44 -1.51 -31.22
C ALA A 513 0.39 -2.09 -30.28
N ALA A 514 -0.78 -1.46 -30.24
CA ALA A 514 -1.96 -2.05 -29.63
C ALA A 514 -3.15 -1.93 -30.57
N GLY A 515 -4.07 -2.87 -30.46
CA GLY A 515 -5.20 -2.89 -31.36
C GLY A 515 -6.23 -3.95 -31.02
N ALA A 516 -7.18 -4.14 -31.95
CA ALA A 516 -8.15 -5.20 -31.87
C ALA A 516 -8.10 -6.05 -33.15
N ILE A 517 -8.17 -7.36 -33.01
CA ILE A 517 -8.30 -8.31 -34.12
C ILE A 517 -9.55 -9.14 -33.96
N GLY A 518 -10.31 -9.34 -35.03
CA GLY A 518 -11.49 -10.20 -35.05
C GLY A 518 -11.20 -11.50 -35.80
N THR A 519 -11.78 -12.61 -35.35
CA THR A 519 -11.57 -13.94 -35.94
C THR A 519 -12.88 -14.64 -36.25
N ASN A 520 -12.99 -15.28 -37.41
CA ASN A 520 -14.14 -16.08 -37.82
C ASN A 520 -13.71 -17.52 -38.24
N PRO A 521 -14.23 -18.57 -37.59
CA PRO A 521 -13.77 -19.94 -37.83
C PRO A 521 -14.32 -20.58 -39.10
N THR A 522 -15.41 -20.05 -39.68
CA THR A 522 -16.13 -20.74 -40.73
C THR A 522 -15.52 -20.54 -42.13
N THR A 523 -14.63 -19.57 -42.29
CA THR A 523 -14.10 -19.20 -43.59
C THR A 523 -12.61 -19.43 -43.76
N LEU A 524 -11.84 -19.77 -42.72
CA LEU A 524 -10.37 -19.89 -42.73
C LEU A 524 -9.65 -18.66 -43.30
N VAL A 525 -10.38 -17.61 -43.58
CA VAL A 525 -9.97 -16.37 -44.23
C VAL A 525 -10.75 -15.24 -43.57
N ASP A 526 -10.07 -14.25 -43.10
CA ASP A 526 -10.54 -12.94 -42.66
C ASP A 526 -10.43 -12.69 -41.16
N VAL A 527 -9.48 -11.83 -40.90
CA VAL A 527 -9.52 -10.95 -39.74
C VAL A 527 -10.50 -9.84 -40.10
N ASP A 528 -11.75 -9.95 -39.72
CA ASP A 528 -12.77 -8.91 -39.93
C ASP A 528 -13.25 -8.39 -38.59
N CYS A 529 -12.88 -7.16 -38.27
CA CYS A 529 -13.38 -6.48 -37.06
C CYS A 529 -14.87 -6.11 -37.15
N ASN A 530 -15.49 -6.32 -38.31
CA ASN A 530 -16.87 -5.88 -38.60
C ASN A 530 -17.92 -6.98 -38.56
N GLY A 531 -17.53 -8.25 -38.40
CA GLY A 531 -18.50 -9.38 -38.30
C GLY A 531 -19.28 -9.69 -39.59
N ASN A 532 -18.90 -9.12 -40.76
CA ASN A 532 -19.52 -9.38 -42.04
C ASN A 532 -18.59 -10.19 -42.92
N GLY A 533 -18.88 -11.47 -43.05
CA GLY A 533 -18.19 -12.32 -44.01
C GLY A 533 -18.25 -11.76 -45.43
N TRP A 534 -17.12 -11.82 -46.12
CA TRP A 534 -16.84 -11.60 -47.53
C TRP A 534 -16.20 -10.26 -47.93
N GLY A 535 -14.92 -10.29 -48.16
CA GLY A 535 -14.33 -9.78 -49.39
C GLY A 535 -13.74 -8.38 -49.36
N GLN A 536 -13.65 -7.64 -48.30
CA GLN A 536 -12.74 -6.49 -48.21
C GLN A 536 -12.44 -6.18 -46.76
N LEU A 537 -11.22 -6.35 -46.38
CA LEU A 537 -10.69 -5.95 -45.07
C LEU A 537 -10.70 -4.42 -44.99
N SER A 538 -11.71 -3.86 -44.39
CA SER A 538 -11.68 -2.50 -43.87
C SER A 538 -11.20 -2.57 -42.40
N GLY A 539 -9.91 -2.43 -42.28
CA GLY A 539 -9.08 -2.08 -41.18
C GLY A 539 -9.54 -2.35 -39.77
N CYS A 540 -9.09 -3.45 -39.13
CA CYS A 540 -9.01 -3.51 -37.71
C CYS A 540 -8.08 -2.38 -37.23
N PRO A 541 -8.48 -1.56 -36.25
CA PRO A 541 -7.61 -0.51 -35.77
C PRO A 541 -6.42 -1.11 -35.03
N LEU A 542 -5.24 -0.76 -35.45
CA LEU A 542 -3.99 -1.00 -34.78
C LEU A 542 -3.26 0.33 -34.70
N ASP A 543 -3.05 0.84 -33.54
CA ASP A 543 -2.20 2.03 -33.34
C ASP A 543 -0.77 1.58 -33.14
N VAL A 544 0.11 2.10 -33.98
CA VAL A 544 1.54 1.76 -33.99
C VAL A 544 2.34 2.97 -33.56
N ASN A 545 3.31 2.76 -32.69
CA ASN A 545 4.36 3.71 -32.38
C ASN A 545 5.71 3.09 -32.78
N ASP A 546 6.29 3.63 -33.82
CA ASP A 546 7.60 3.29 -34.34
C ASP A 546 8.55 4.46 -34.04
N ASN A 547 9.26 4.37 -32.95
CA ASN A 547 10.23 5.38 -32.51
C ASN A 547 9.69 6.82 -32.57
N GLY A 548 8.47 7.03 -32.02
CA GLY A 548 7.81 8.33 -32.00
C GLY A 548 6.96 8.67 -33.22
N SER A 549 6.97 7.83 -34.25
CA SER A 549 6.02 7.93 -35.36
C SER A 549 4.75 7.20 -34.99
N PHE A 550 3.79 7.92 -34.39
CA PHE A 550 2.52 7.36 -33.94
C PHE A 550 1.41 7.56 -34.97
N GLY A 551 0.63 6.50 -35.19
CA GLY A 551 -0.53 6.60 -36.09
C GLY A 551 -1.30 5.29 -36.26
N PRO A 552 -2.55 5.38 -36.73
CA PRO A 552 -3.35 4.21 -37.02
C PRO A 552 -2.77 3.47 -38.22
N ASN A 553 -2.61 2.17 -38.02
CA ASN A 553 -2.12 1.28 -39.05
C ASN A 553 -3.07 0.08 -39.19
N PRO A 554 -4.10 0.14 -40.02
CA PRO A 554 -5.08 -0.91 -40.11
C PRO A 554 -4.47 -2.23 -40.60
N VAL A 555 -4.74 -3.32 -39.92
CA VAL A 555 -4.35 -4.67 -40.35
C VAL A 555 -5.19 -5.10 -41.53
N ALA A 556 -4.55 -5.55 -42.60
CA ALA A 556 -5.22 -6.06 -43.79
C ALA A 556 -4.90 -7.56 -43.98
N GLY A 557 -5.91 -8.38 -44.14
CA GLY A 557 -5.97 -9.76 -44.57
C GLY A 557 -4.90 -10.73 -44.06
N SER A 558 -5.29 -11.67 -43.22
CA SER A 558 -4.43 -12.82 -42.96
C SER A 558 -5.22 -14.12 -43.11
N GLN A 559 -4.50 -15.20 -43.35
CA GLN A 559 -5.06 -16.56 -43.36
C GLN A 559 -4.48 -17.33 -42.19
N PHE A 560 -5.34 -18.01 -41.44
CA PHE A 560 -4.89 -19.02 -40.48
C PHE A 560 -4.47 -20.29 -41.21
N SER A 561 -3.43 -20.97 -40.76
CA SER A 561 -3.21 -22.34 -41.13
C SER A 561 -4.36 -23.18 -40.60
N ALA A 562 -4.85 -24.10 -41.44
CA ALA A 562 -5.90 -25.03 -41.02
C ALA A 562 -5.42 -26.07 -39.99
N ASP A 563 -4.13 -26.17 -39.74
CA ASP A 563 -3.49 -27.18 -38.93
C ASP A 563 -2.96 -26.59 -37.64
N ILE A 564 -3.72 -26.67 -36.55
CA ILE A 564 -3.21 -26.47 -35.19
C ILE A 564 -2.63 -27.79 -34.72
N ASP A 565 -1.41 -27.76 -34.21
CA ASP A 565 -0.81 -28.91 -33.50
C ASP A 565 -1.62 -29.18 -32.23
N SER A 566 -2.32 -30.32 -32.20
CA SER A 566 -3.19 -30.70 -31.10
C SER A 566 -2.48 -31.00 -29.78
N ASN A 567 -1.15 -31.13 -29.80
CA ASN A 567 -0.35 -31.38 -28.59
C ASN A 567 0.20 -30.07 -27.98
N THR A 568 0.42 -29.04 -28.82
CA THR A 568 1.09 -27.81 -28.41
C THR A 568 0.23 -26.57 -28.56
N GLY A 569 -0.90 -26.67 -29.28
CA GLY A 569 -1.75 -25.52 -29.62
C GLY A 569 -1.05 -24.49 -30.52
N ARG A 570 0.07 -24.87 -31.16
CA ARG A 570 0.78 -24.04 -32.12
C ARG A 570 0.10 -24.04 -33.46
N GLY A 571 0.00 -22.90 -34.09
CA GLY A 571 -0.46 -22.74 -35.45
C GLY A 571 0.23 -21.53 -36.12
N ASP A 572 -0.08 -21.30 -37.37
CA ASP A 572 0.54 -20.23 -38.15
C ASP A 572 -0.50 -19.28 -38.73
N PHE A 573 -0.22 -17.97 -38.62
CA PHE A 573 -0.86 -16.94 -39.43
C PHE A 573 0.00 -16.69 -40.63
N VAL A 574 -0.54 -16.85 -41.82
CA VAL A 574 0.13 -16.51 -43.06
C VAL A 574 -0.48 -15.27 -43.67
N ASN A 575 0.36 -14.39 -44.27
CA ASN A 575 -0.06 -13.14 -44.92
C ASN A 575 -0.73 -12.11 -44.00
N LEU A 576 -0.35 -12.03 -42.69
CA LEU A 576 -0.75 -10.89 -41.87
C LEU A 576 -0.11 -9.60 -42.46
N ARG A 577 -0.95 -8.62 -42.83
CA ARG A 577 -0.49 -7.43 -43.55
C ARG A 577 -0.75 -6.16 -42.76
N PHE A 578 0.26 -5.29 -42.71
CA PHE A 578 0.16 -3.93 -42.15
C PHE A 578 0.39 -2.93 -43.27
N PRO A 579 -0.60 -2.13 -43.73
CA PRO A 579 -0.49 -1.30 -44.93
C PRO A 579 0.53 -0.16 -44.88
N SER A 580 0.98 0.26 -43.68
CA SER A 580 1.76 1.49 -43.54
C SER A 580 3.26 1.31 -43.32
N ASP A 581 3.82 0.13 -43.51
CA ASP A 581 5.28 0.00 -43.49
C ASP A 581 5.86 0.64 -44.78
N PRO A 582 6.48 1.83 -44.67
CA PRO A 582 7.01 2.54 -45.83
C PRO A 582 8.17 1.82 -46.55
N ASN A 583 8.75 0.81 -45.87
CA ASN A 583 9.88 0.04 -46.39
C ASN A 583 9.46 -1.30 -47.01
N GLY A 584 8.15 -1.66 -46.96
CA GLY A 584 7.60 -2.87 -47.56
C GLY A 584 8.12 -4.18 -46.95
N TYR A 585 8.60 -4.13 -45.68
CA TYR A 585 9.03 -5.30 -44.93
C TYR A 585 7.79 -5.98 -44.34
N CYS A 586 7.46 -7.15 -44.83
CA CYS A 586 6.27 -7.91 -44.45
C CYS A 586 4.91 -7.24 -44.67
N LEU A 587 4.86 -6.27 -45.56
CA LEU A 587 3.63 -5.63 -45.99
C LEU A 587 3.40 -5.95 -47.45
N GLY A 588 2.46 -6.79 -47.67
CA GLY A 588 2.06 -7.30 -48.97
C GLY A 588 1.95 -6.33 -50.09
N GLY A 589 3.05 -5.98 -50.67
CA GLY A 589 3.09 -5.73 -52.10
C GLY A 589 2.87 -7.07 -52.79
N THR A 590 2.29 -7.07 -54.00
CA THR A 590 2.01 -8.23 -54.83
C THR A 590 3.19 -9.19 -55.10
N ASN A 591 4.36 -8.90 -54.53
CA ASN A 591 5.62 -9.62 -54.75
C ASN A 591 6.24 -10.20 -53.45
N HIS A 592 5.58 -10.13 -52.29
CA HIS A 592 6.10 -10.67 -51.03
C HIS A 592 5.02 -11.46 -50.28
N PRO A 593 4.75 -12.71 -50.64
CA PRO A 593 3.63 -13.52 -50.12
C PRO A 593 3.85 -14.07 -48.73
N ASN A 594 4.95 -13.77 -48.03
CA ASN A 594 5.47 -14.71 -47.04
C ASN A 594 5.75 -14.12 -45.66
N CYS A 595 4.98 -13.14 -45.18
CA CYS A 595 5.04 -12.71 -43.78
C CYS A 595 4.15 -13.56 -42.94
N GLY A 596 4.73 -14.19 -41.90
CA GLY A 596 4.04 -15.09 -41.05
C GLY A 596 4.22 -14.77 -39.59
N TYR A 597 3.30 -15.25 -38.78
CA TYR A 597 3.38 -15.31 -37.33
C TYR A 597 3.07 -16.73 -36.88
N ALA A 598 3.90 -17.26 -35.98
CA ALA A 598 3.50 -18.43 -35.23
C ALA A 598 2.67 -17.98 -34.05
N TYR A 599 1.60 -18.68 -33.75
CA TYR A 599 0.82 -18.44 -32.53
C TYR A 599 0.76 -19.66 -31.66
N TYR A 600 0.56 -19.43 -30.35
CA TYR A 600 0.41 -20.45 -29.33
C TYR A 600 -0.86 -20.17 -28.52
N ILE A 601 -1.82 -21.07 -28.55
CA ILE A 601 -3.05 -20.97 -27.77
C ILE A 601 -2.71 -21.23 -26.31
N ILE A 602 -3.09 -20.32 -25.41
CA ILE A 602 -2.95 -20.46 -23.98
C ILE A 602 -4.21 -21.11 -23.40
N ASN A 603 -5.35 -20.46 -23.62
CA ASN A 603 -6.66 -20.90 -23.18
C ASN A 603 -7.73 -20.24 -24.07
N ARG A 604 -9.02 -20.41 -23.73
CA ARG A 604 -10.12 -19.79 -24.50
C ARG A 604 -10.00 -18.28 -24.70
N GLN A 605 -9.27 -17.60 -23.85
CA GLN A 605 -9.25 -16.13 -23.81
C GLN A 605 -7.94 -15.54 -24.29
N GLU A 606 -6.88 -16.35 -24.42
CA GLU A 606 -5.53 -15.82 -24.61
C GLU A 606 -4.71 -16.63 -25.62
N MET A 607 -3.91 -15.94 -26.43
CA MET A 607 -2.85 -16.49 -27.26
C MET A 607 -1.62 -15.59 -27.26
N ILE A 608 -0.48 -16.20 -27.57
CA ILE A 608 0.80 -15.52 -27.82
C ILE A 608 1.11 -15.67 -29.32
N LEU A 609 1.67 -14.61 -29.92
CA LEU A 609 2.14 -14.66 -31.31
C LEU A 609 3.58 -14.16 -31.40
N ILE A 610 4.35 -14.77 -32.27
CA ILE A 610 5.74 -14.40 -32.57
C ILE A 610 5.89 -14.17 -34.06
N SER A 611 6.59 -13.08 -34.44
CA SER A 611 6.93 -12.86 -35.85
C SER A 611 7.89 -13.93 -36.36
N SER A 612 7.59 -14.43 -37.54
CA SER A 612 8.27 -15.56 -38.18
C SER A 612 8.79 -15.24 -39.58
N ASP A 613 9.32 -14.03 -39.74
CA ASP A 613 9.70 -13.54 -41.09
C ASP A 613 10.94 -14.23 -41.66
N PRO A 614 10.99 -14.47 -42.99
CA PRO A 614 12.08 -15.19 -43.60
C PRO A 614 13.38 -14.38 -43.69
N LEU A 615 14.49 -15.11 -43.74
CA LEU A 615 15.90 -14.72 -43.81
C LEU A 615 16.34 -13.61 -44.74
N SER A 616 15.54 -13.18 -45.69
CA SER A 616 16.05 -12.35 -46.80
C SER A 616 15.88 -10.85 -46.60
N LYS A 617 15.24 -10.41 -45.48
CA LYS A 617 15.00 -8.98 -45.20
C LYS A 617 14.99 -8.72 -43.69
N PRO A 618 15.59 -7.60 -43.26
CA PRO A 618 15.43 -7.20 -41.86
C PRO A 618 13.95 -6.95 -41.55
N ALA A 619 13.43 -7.65 -40.59
CA ALA A 619 12.02 -7.59 -40.18
C ALA A 619 11.91 -7.14 -38.74
N ASN A 620 10.78 -6.55 -38.39
CA ASN A 620 10.47 -6.23 -36.99
C ASN A 620 10.37 -7.50 -36.17
N LEU A 621 11.17 -7.59 -35.13
CA LEU A 621 11.07 -8.66 -34.14
C LEU A 621 9.93 -8.35 -33.18
N THR A 622 8.81 -9.02 -33.32
CA THR A 622 7.63 -8.71 -32.53
C THR A 622 7.07 -9.92 -31.83
N LEU A 623 6.80 -9.75 -30.56
CA LEU A 623 6.11 -10.72 -29.70
C LEU A 623 4.79 -10.10 -29.23
N TRP A 624 3.68 -10.80 -29.45
CA TRP A 624 2.35 -10.32 -29.18
C TRP A 624 1.70 -11.11 -28.08
N THR A 625 0.87 -10.41 -27.29
CA THR A 625 -0.15 -11.03 -26.45
C THR A 625 -1.51 -10.61 -26.95
N ALA A 626 -2.44 -11.54 -27.02
CA ALA A 626 -3.79 -11.28 -27.44
C ALA A 626 -4.80 -11.83 -26.42
N TYR A 627 -5.68 -10.97 -25.92
CA TYR A 627 -6.76 -11.34 -25.03
C TYR A 627 -8.13 -11.15 -25.68
N ARG A 628 -8.98 -12.17 -25.54
CA ARG A 628 -10.36 -12.12 -26.02
C ARG A 628 -11.12 -10.98 -25.35
N GLN A 629 -11.71 -10.12 -26.15
CA GLN A 629 -12.55 -9.04 -25.66
C GLN A 629 -13.89 -9.56 -25.17
N LYS A 630 -14.36 -9.04 -24.04
CA LYS A 630 -15.69 -9.29 -23.54
C LYS A 630 -16.70 -8.53 -24.41
N SER A 631 -17.70 -9.25 -24.92
CA SER A 631 -18.81 -8.61 -25.61
C SER A 631 -19.79 -8.02 -24.60
N PHE A 632 -20.16 -6.75 -24.78
CA PHE A 632 -21.18 -6.07 -23.99
C PHE A 632 -22.45 -5.90 -24.83
N ALA A 633 -23.61 -6.13 -24.24
CA ALA A 633 -24.89 -6.03 -24.95
C ALA A 633 -25.18 -4.61 -25.50
N THR A 634 -24.61 -3.59 -24.88
CA THR A 634 -24.72 -2.18 -25.27
C THR A 634 -23.51 -1.65 -26.03
N GLY A 635 -22.57 -2.52 -26.42
CA GLY A 635 -21.24 -2.09 -26.91
C GLY A 635 -20.34 -1.56 -25.79
N TRP A 636 -19.21 -1.03 -26.17
CA TRP A 636 -18.26 -0.37 -25.25
C TRP A 636 -18.78 1.04 -24.90
N THR A 637 -18.65 1.43 -23.64
CA THR A 637 -19.00 2.77 -23.14
C THR A 637 -17.88 3.28 -22.25
N LEU A 638 -17.87 4.56 -21.89
CA LEU A 638 -16.88 5.13 -20.99
C LEU A 638 -16.90 4.47 -19.59
N GLN A 639 -18.01 3.87 -19.18
CA GLN A 639 -18.17 3.22 -17.89
C GLN A 639 -17.29 1.97 -17.70
N GLN A 640 -16.78 1.36 -18.79
CA GLN A 640 -15.84 0.24 -18.67
C GLN A 640 -14.46 0.66 -18.17
N LEU A 641 -14.15 1.97 -18.20
CA LEU A 641 -12.96 2.54 -17.57
C LEU A 641 -13.41 3.39 -16.39
N ASN A 642 -13.49 2.80 -15.20
CA ASN A 642 -13.97 3.46 -14.00
C ASN A 642 -13.21 2.95 -12.75
N GLY A 643 -12.85 3.87 -11.85
CA GLY A 643 -12.13 3.59 -10.61
C GLY A 643 -10.62 3.73 -10.75
N ALA A 644 -9.89 3.15 -9.81
CA ALA A 644 -8.43 3.15 -9.81
C ALA A 644 -7.89 1.98 -10.64
N ILE A 645 -6.95 2.27 -11.53
CA ILE A 645 -6.38 1.33 -12.49
C ILE A 645 -4.87 1.47 -12.42
N ILE A 646 -4.18 0.38 -12.11
CA ILE A 646 -2.72 0.35 -12.14
C ILE A 646 -2.25 0.32 -13.59
N THR A 647 -1.32 1.20 -13.90
CA THR A 647 -0.65 1.27 -15.19
C THR A 647 0.77 0.74 -15.06
N GLU A 648 1.12 -0.21 -15.91
CA GLU A 648 2.46 -0.71 -16.11
C GLU A 648 2.92 -0.29 -17.50
N LEU A 649 3.77 0.73 -17.58
CA LEU A 649 4.21 1.29 -18.86
C LEU A 649 5.72 1.12 -19.03
N THR A 650 6.14 0.75 -20.22
CA THR A 650 7.54 0.60 -20.58
C THR A 650 7.84 1.31 -21.90
N GLY A 651 8.92 2.04 -21.93
CA GLY A 651 9.44 2.76 -23.09
C GLY A 651 10.96 2.67 -23.15
N ALA A 652 11.56 3.28 -24.17
CA ALA A 652 13.00 3.44 -24.24
C ALA A 652 13.34 4.82 -24.78
N ASP A 653 14.29 5.50 -24.14
CA ASP A 653 14.84 6.77 -24.59
C ASP A 653 16.34 6.66 -24.79
N ASN A 654 16.81 6.97 -26.02
CA ASN A 654 18.24 6.93 -26.38
C ASN A 654 18.94 5.61 -25.99
N GLY A 655 18.23 4.48 -26.07
CA GLY A 655 18.73 3.16 -25.72
C GLY A 655 18.68 2.83 -24.22
N ASN A 656 18.23 3.76 -23.37
CA ASN A 656 17.96 3.52 -21.95
C ASN A 656 16.51 3.09 -21.74
N SER A 657 16.29 2.33 -20.69
CA SER A 657 14.93 1.95 -20.26
C SER A 657 14.24 3.12 -19.61
N ASP A 658 12.98 3.36 -20.00
CA ASP A 658 12.04 4.23 -19.34
C ASP A 658 10.85 3.40 -18.88
N VAL A 659 10.55 3.44 -17.59
CA VAL A 659 9.45 2.67 -17.00
C VAL A 659 8.62 3.56 -16.09
N THR A 660 7.31 3.43 -16.20
CA THR A 660 6.35 4.17 -15.37
C THR A 660 5.37 3.20 -14.73
N ALA A 661 5.20 3.33 -13.43
CA ALA A 661 4.13 2.67 -12.68
C ALA A 661 3.25 3.74 -12.04
N GLY A 662 1.93 3.59 -12.10
CA GLY A 662 1.05 4.61 -11.55
C GLY A 662 -0.40 4.18 -11.44
N ILE A 663 -1.21 5.11 -10.94
CA ILE A 663 -2.64 4.95 -10.77
C ILE A 663 -3.34 5.92 -11.72
N LEU A 664 -4.04 5.37 -12.70
CA LEU A 664 -4.99 6.09 -13.53
C LEU A 664 -6.37 5.99 -12.85
N THR A 665 -6.90 7.09 -12.38
CA THR A 665 -8.24 7.14 -11.79
C THR A 665 -9.22 7.70 -12.81
N ALA A 666 -10.19 6.91 -13.22
CA ALA A 666 -11.22 7.28 -14.19
C ALA A 666 -12.59 7.33 -13.53
N ASP A 667 -13.47 8.26 -13.95
CA ASP A 667 -14.78 8.48 -13.37
C ASP A 667 -15.95 7.74 -14.07
N GLY A 668 -15.66 6.99 -15.12
CA GLY A 668 -16.67 6.35 -15.96
C GLY A 668 -17.45 7.30 -16.85
N ALA A 669 -17.14 8.60 -16.84
CA ALA A 669 -17.85 9.65 -17.56
C ALA A 669 -16.96 10.47 -18.52
N GLY A 670 -15.69 10.13 -18.62
CA GLY A 670 -14.73 10.73 -19.54
C GLY A 670 -13.67 11.59 -18.91
N ASN A 671 -13.63 11.74 -17.58
CA ASN A 671 -12.53 12.42 -16.90
C ASN A 671 -11.60 11.40 -16.27
N ALA A 672 -10.31 11.69 -16.29
CA ALA A 672 -9.29 10.88 -15.67
C ALA A 672 -8.19 11.71 -15.00
N ALA A 673 -7.56 11.14 -13.99
CA ALA A 673 -6.39 11.67 -13.34
C ALA A 673 -5.31 10.59 -13.30
N PHE A 674 -4.07 10.97 -13.52
CA PHE A 674 -2.91 10.09 -13.40
C PHE A 674 -2.01 10.57 -12.28
N SER A 675 -1.47 9.64 -11.50
CA SER A 675 -0.42 9.88 -10.51
C SER A 675 0.48 8.65 -10.46
N GLY A 676 1.77 8.85 -10.67
CA GLY A 676 2.69 7.72 -10.76
C GLY A 676 4.12 8.06 -10.38
N ASP A 677 4.98 7.08 -10.53
CA ASP A 677 6.43 7.20 -10.47
C ASP A 677 7.00 6.74 -11.82
N GLU A 678 7.92 7.50 -12.36
CA GLU A 678 8.66 7.21 -13.59
C GLU A 678 10.14 7.10 -13.27
N ASN A 679 10.79 6.12 -13.86
CA ASN A 679 12.25 6.00 -13.82
C ASN A 679 12.77 6.01 -15.26
N ASP A 680 13.32 7.13 -15.66
CA ASP A 680 13.97 7.33 -16.95
C ASP A 680 15.49 7.21 -16.80
N GLY A 681 16.03 6.05 -17.16
CA GLY A 681 17.46 5.76 -17.13
C GLY A 681 18.14 5.92 -15.77
N GLY A 682 17.40 5.87 -14.66
CA GLY A 682 17.88 6.07 -13.31
C GLY A 682 17.46 7.41 -12.68
N THR A 683 16.73 8.24 -13.41
CA THR A 683 16.18 9.49 -12.89
C THR A 683 14.73 9.26 -12.48
N LEU A 684 14.46 9.31 -11.18
CA LEU A 684 13.12 9.17 -10.63
C LEU A 684 12.36 10.49 -10.71
N SER A 685 11.12 10.44 -11.20
CA SER A 685 10.17 11.54 -11.20
C SER A 685 8.79 11.07 -10.72
N GLN A 686 7.93 12.01 -10.35
CA GLN A 686 6.56 11.72 -9.92
C GLN A 686 5.57 12.49 -10.80
N PRO A 687 5.29 12.00 -12.02
CA PRO A 687 4.33 12.64 -12.89
C PRO A 687 2.92 12.57 -12.30
N SER A 688 2.20 13.68 -12.43
CA SER A 688 0.79 13.76 -12.12
C SER A 688 0.08 14.68 -13.11
N ALA A 689 -1.04 14.24 -13.64
CA ALA A 689 -1.77 14.98 -14.66
C ALA A 689 -3.27 14.77 -14.53
N GLN A 690 -4.03 15.78 -14.94
CA GLN A 690 -5.48 15.71 -15.12
C GLN A 690 -5.78 15.70 -16.61
N GLY A 691 -6.72 14.88 -17.02
CA GLY A 691 -7.08 14.74 -18.43
C GLY A 691 -8.46 14.16 -18.65
N THR A 692 -8.70 13.79 -19.88
CA THR A 692 -9.96 13.16 -20.30
C THR A 692 -9.68 11.91 -21.12
N TYR A 693 -10.69 11.06 -21.25
CA TYR A 693 -10.68 9.94 -22.16
C TYR A 693 -11.98 9.89 -22.96
N ALA A 694 -11.91 9.42 -24.17
CA ALA A 694 -13.05 9.32 -25.07
C ALA A 694 -12.99 8.01 -25.85
N LEU A 695 -14.15 7.45 -26.14
CA LEU A 695 -14.23 6.35 -27.09
C LEU A 695 -13.74 6.81 -28.45
N ALA A 696 -12.80 6.11 -29.03
CA ALA A 696 -12.41 6.34 -30.40
C ALA A 696 -13.53 5.84 -31.33
N THR A 697 -13.79 6.58 -32.40
CA THR A 697 -14.66 6.13 -33.49
C THR A 697 -13.76 5.52 -34.58
N PRO A 698 -13.49 4.20 -34.56
CA PRO A 698 -12.67 3.60 -35.57
C PRO A 698 -13.33 3.71 -36.96
N SER A 699 -12.57 4.07 -37.95
CA SER A 699 -13.01 3.98 -39.37
C SER A 699 -13.16 2.49 -39.73
N GLY A 700 -14.34 1.94 -39.55
CA GLY A 700 -14.58 0.53 -39.89
C GLY A 700 -15.64 -0.18 -39.06
N CYS A 701 -16.21 0.46 -38.07
CA CYS A 701 -17.36 -0.12 -37.38
C CYS A 701 -18.62 -0.11 -38.24
N PRO A 702 -19.48 -1.15 -38.21
CA PRO A 702 -20.73 -1.15 -38.95
C PRO A 702 -21.59 0.03 -38.56
N HIS A 703 -22.34 0.56 -39.51
CA HIS A 703 -23.25 1.69 -39.30
C HIS A 703 -24.08 1.57 -38.01
N ALA A 704 -23.98 2.58 -37.15
CA ALA A 704 -24.74 2.79 -35.91
C ALA A 704 -24.28 2.11 -34.62
N GLN A 705 -23.11 1.45 -34.59
CA GLN A 705 -22.52 1.02 -33.30
C GLN A 705 -21.32 1.93 -32.98
N PRO A 706 -21.37 2.75 -31.98
CA PRO A 706 -20.32 3.72 -31.69
C PRO A 706 -19.00 3.11 -31.24
N ASP A 707 -18.95 1.83 -30.91
CA ASP A 707 -17.73 1.22 -30.44
C ASP A 707 -17.72 -0.33 -30.53
N CYS A 708 -17.03 -0.84 -31.51
CA CYS A 708 -16.86 -2.28 -31.73
C CYS A 708 -15.52 -2.82 -31.20
N THR A 709 -14.59 -1.96 -30.78
CA THR A 709 -13.19 -2.37 -30.55
C THR A 709 -12.69 -2.17 -29.14
N GLY A 710 -13.43 -1.43 -28.28
CA GLY A 710 -12.97 -1.05 -26.96
C GLY A 710 -11.77 -0.08 -26.98
N GLN A 711 -11.57 0.62 -28.11
CA GLN A 711 -10.52 1.63 -28.26
C GLN A 711 -10.94 2.92 -27.56
N MET A 712 -10.06 3.46 -26.73
CA MET A 712 -10.22 4.77 -26.09
C MET A 712 -8.99 5.62 -26.34
N THR A 713 -9.17 6.92 -26.51
CA THR A 713 -8.07 7.88 -26.63
C THR A 713 -7.96 8.68 -25.35
N LEU A 714 -6.75 8.83 -24.84
CA LEU A 714 -6.43 9.68 -23.70
C LEU A 714 -6.05 11.09 -24.17
N SER A 715 -6.36 12.08 -23.36
CA SER A 715 -6.03 13.49 -23.59
C SER A 715 -5.55 14.15 -22.32
N PHE A 716 -4.25 14.18 -22.13
CA PHE A 716 -3.54 14.72 -20.96
C PHE A 716 -2.52 15.76 -21.42
N ALA A 717 -2.96 17.00 -21.62
CA ALA A 717 -2.15 18.05 -22.25
C ALA A 717 -0.80 18.34 -21.56
N GLN A 718 -0.61 17.94 -20.32
CA GLN A 718 0.61 18.14 -19.54
C GLN A 718 1.53 16.91 -19.48
N ASP A 719 1.11 15.79 -20.05
CA ASP A 719 1.87 14.54 -20.02
C ASP A 719 2.01 13.99 -21.45
N PRO A 720 3.20 14.04 -22.05
CA PRO A 720 3.39 13.63 -23.42
C PRO A 720 3.18 12.13 -23.66
N THR A 721 3.38 11.30 -22.66
CA THR A 721 3.19 9.84 -22.74
C THR A 721 1.70 9.48 -22.79
N LEU A 722 0.89 10.18 -22.01
CA LEU A 722 -0.54 9.94 -21.92
C LEU A 722 -1.35 10.75 -22.94
N ASN A 723 -0.83 11.86 -23.45
CA ASN A 723 -1.56 12.74 -24.36
C ASN A 723 -1.61 12.18 -25.78
N GLY A 724 -2.79 11.81 -26.26
CA GLY A 724 -2.99 11.17 -27.55
C GLY A 724 -2.75 9.67 -27.56
N ALA A 725 -2.44 9.07 -26.41
CA ALA A 725 -2.26 7.63 -26.27
C ALA A 725 -3.59 6.87 -26.49
N SER A 726 -3.49 5.65 -26.99
CA SER A 726 -4.61 4.75 -27.20
C SER A 726 -4.66 3.63 -26.19
N LEU A 727 -5.87 3.33 -25.73
CA LEU A 727 -6.19 2.17 -24.91
C LEU A 727 -7.03 1.19 -25.70
N TYR A 728 -6.78 -0.11 -25.52
CA TYR A 728 -7.57 -1.19 -26.09
C TYR A 728 -8.02 -2.13 -24.98
N LEU A 729 -9.26 -1.98 -24.53
CA LEU A 729 -9.80 -2.78 -23.43
C LEU A 729 -10.19 -4.18 -23.91
N TYR A 730 -9.92 -5.19 -23.10
CA TYR A 730 -10.47 -6.55 -23.28
C TYR A 730 -11.56 -6.89 -22.26
N THR A 731 -11.56 -6.19 -21.10
CA THR A 731 -12.68 -6.19 -20.14
C THR A 731 -12.67 -4.89 -19.36
N GLY A 732 -13.64 -4.65 -18.50
CA GLY A 732 -13.71 -3.41 -17.69
C GLY A 732 -12.48 -3.23 -16.82
N GLY A 733 -11.78 -2.10 -16.98
CA GLY A 733 -10.57 -1.77 -16.23
C GLY A 733 -9.30 -2.55 -16.60
N PHE A 734 -9.36 -3.44 -17.62
CA PHE A 734 -8.20 -4.20 -18.09
C PHE A 734 -8.00 -3.98 -19.57
N GLY A 735 -6.79 -3.70 -19.99
CA GLY A 735 -6.50 -3.42 -21.38
C GLY A 735 -5.03 -3.20 -21.66
N TYR A 736 -4.78 -2.79 -22.90
CA TYR A 736 -3.48 -2.44 -23.43
C TYR A 736 -3.38 -0.95 -23.69
N PHE A 737 -2.19 -0.43 -23.54
CA PHE A 737 -1.81 0.95 -23.74
C PHE A 737 -0.75 1.04 -24.81
N VAL A 738 -0.87 2.02 -25.70
CA VAL A 738 0.20 2.47 -26.59
C VAL A 738 0.27 3.99 -26.56
N GLY A 739 1.44 4.50 -26.17
CA GLY A 739 1.73 5.94 -26.11
C GLY A 739 2.00 6.52 -27.47
N SER A 740 1.79 7.83 -27.61
CA SER A 740 2.12 8.61 -28.79
C SER A 740 3.50 9.28 -28.71
N ASP A 741 4.25 9.02 -27.64
CA ASP A 741 5.56 9.61 -27.36
C ASP A 741 6.70 9.05 -28.23
N ALA A 742 7.83 9.73 -28.21
CA ALA A 742 9.04 9.32 -28.93
C ALA A 742 9.74 8.10 -28.30
N LYS A 743 9.33 7.70 -27.06
CA LYS A 743 9.91 6.59 -26.31
C LYS A 743 9.34 5.24 -26.75
N GLY A 744 8.32 5.21 -27.63
CA GLY A 744 7.62 3.99 -28.01
C GLY A 744 6.99 3.30 -26.80
N THR A 745 6.30 4.07 -25.96
CA THR A 745 5.73 3.56 -24.71
C THR A 745 4.57 2.62 -24.98
N SER A 746 4.57 1.49 -24.32
CA SER A 746 3.47 0.53 -24.32
C SER A 746 3.27 -0.08 -22.94
N GLY A 747 2.11 -0.65 -22.68
CA GLY A 747 1.89 -1.24 -21.38
C GLY A 747 0.56 -1.91 -21.18
N VAL A 748 0.31 -2.25 -19.92
CA VAL A 748 -0.86 -2.98 -19.47
C VAL A 748 -1.61 -2.14 -18.43
N LEU A 749 -2.92 -2.25 -18.48
CA LEU A 749 -3.84 -1.64 -17.52
C LEU A 749 -4.51 -2.74 -16.72
N GLU A 750 -4.53 -2.60 -15.39
CA GLU A 750 -5.16 -3.56 -14.51
C GLU A 750 -5.96 -2.86 -13.40
N GLN A 751 -7.24 -3.22 -13.27
CA GLN A 751 -8.13 -2.67 -12.25
C GLN A 751 -7.58 -2.91 -10.85
N GLN A 752 -7.41 -1.85 -10.07
CA GLN A 752 -6.99 -1.95 -8.68
C GLN A 752 -8.14 -2.42 -7.79
N THR A 753 -7.88 -3.39 -6.92
CA THR A 753 -8.88 -4.00 -6.03
C THR A 753 -8.35 -4.11 -4.60
N GLY A 754 -9.24 -4.18 -3.60
CA GLY A 754 -8.87 -4.44 -2.21
C GLY A 754 -8.59 -3.21 -1.34
N SER A 755 -8.95 -1.99 -1.79
CA SER A 755 -8.91 -0.79 -0.94
C SER A 755 -9.82 -0.91 0.29
N PRO A 756 -9.45 -0.37 1.48
CA PRO A 756 -8.25 0.40 1.76
C PRO A 756 -6.98 -0.44 1.89
N PHE A 757 -5.84 0.11 1.44
CA PHE A 757 -4.56 -0.57 1.46
C PHE A 757 -3.77 -0.27 2.73
N THR A 758 -2.99 -1.26 3.16
CA THR A 758 -2.08 -1.20 4.32
C THR A 758 -0.87 -2.09 4.05
N ASP A 759 0.12 -2.07 4.93
CA ASP A 759 1.27 -2.96 4.83
C ASP A 759 0.85 -4.45 4.74
N ALA A 760 -0.25 -4.83 5.39
CA ALA A 760 -0.82 -6.17 5.32
C ALA A 760 -1.33 -6.56 3.92
N SER A 761 -1.59 -5.59 3.03
CA SER A 761 -2.00 -5.86 1.65
C SER A 761 -0.91 -6.53 0.80
N VAL A 762 0.33 -6.48 1.26
CA VAL A 762 1.51 -7.08 0.59
C VAL A 762 1.99 -8.34 1.31
N ALA A 763 1.32 -8.75 2.40
CA ALA A 763 1.78 -9.86 3.25
C ALA A 763 1.76 -11.22 2.53
N GLY A 764 2.79 -12.01 2.77
CA GLY A 764 2.90 -13.40 2.30
C GLY A 764 4.16 -13.69 1.50
N ALA A 765 4.24 -14.91 0.99
CA ALA A 765 5.25 -15.31 0.03
C ALA A 765 4.80 -14.90 -1.38
N LEU A 766 5.68 -14.26 -2.11
CA LEU A 766 5.43 -13.68 -3.42
C LEU A 766 6.54 -14.09 -4.39
N GLU A 767 6.17 -14.56 -5.55
CA GLU A 767 7.09 -14.88 -6.64
C GLU A 767 6.85 -13.93 -7.81
N GLY A 768 7.92 -13.55 -8.46
CA GLY A 768 7.79 -12.64 -9.57
C GLY A 768 9.09 -12.33 -10.27
N GLY A 769 9.03 -11.34 -11.13
CA GLY A 769 10.20 -10.87 -11.88
C GLY A 769 9.85 -9.87 -12.95
N THR A 770 10.88 -9.52 -13.70
CA THR A 770 10.81 -8.56 -14.79
C THR A 770 9.70 -8.90 -15.78
N THR A 771 8.92 -7.90 -16.15
CA THR A 771 7.86 -8.03 -17.15
C THR A 771 8.47 -8.06 -18.56
N TRP A 772 8.60 -6.93 -19.23
CA TRP A 772 9.21 -6.87 -20.56
C TRP A 772 10.42 -5.93 -20.55
N PRO A 773 11.60 -6.37 -21.02
CA PRO A 773 12.74 -5.47 -21.14
C PRO A 773 12.49 -4.43 -22.24
N ALA A 774 12.58 -3.15 -21.87
CA ALA A 774 12.37 -2.05 -22.80
C ALA A 774 13.62 -1.75 -23.64
N ALA A 775 14.81 -2.08 -23.15
CA ALA A 775 16.10 -1.76 -23.77
C ALA A 775 17.13 -2.85 -23.48
N SER A 776 18.20 -2.90 -24.31
CA SER A 776 19.28 -3.88 -24.18
C SER A 776 20.10 -3.77 -22.90
N VAL A 777 20.06 -2.60 -22.26
CA VAL A 777 20.83 -2.32 -21.04
C VAL A 777 20.15 -2.76 -19.75
N VAL A 778 18.91 -3.25 -19.84
CA VAL A 778 18.10 -3.63 -18.68
C VAL A 778 18.68 -4.85 -17.97
N THR A 779 18.71 -4.80 -16.64
CA THR A 779 18.97 -5.98 -15.82
C THR A 779 17.62 -6.64 -15.48
N ASN A 780 17.42 -7.83 -16.01
CA ASN A 780 16.23 -8.63 -15.74
C ASN A 780 16.37 -9.40 -14.43
N SER A 781 15.29 -9.64 -13.73
CA SER A 781 15.30 -10.38 -12.47
C SER A 781 14.13 -11.33 -12.32
N VAL A 782 14.35 -12.42 -11.59
CA VAL A 782 13.30 -13.22 -10.95
C VAL A 782 13.61 -13.33 -9.48
N ALA A 783 12.58 -13.27 -8.65
CA ALA A 783 12.77 -13.32 -7.21
C ALA A 783 11.60 -14.01 -6.52
N GLU A 784 11.93 -14.62 -5.38
CA GLU A 784 11.00 -14.92 -4.32
C GLU A 784 11.11 -13.83 -3.27
N MET A 785 9.99 -13.33 -2.79
CA MET A 785 9.91 -12.35 -1.70
C MET A 785 9.01 -12.88 -0.60
N PHE A 786 9.32 -12.49 0.62
CA PHE A 786 8.47 -12.69 1.77
C PHE A 786 8.22 -11.37 2.46
N ALA A 787 6.98 -10.91 2.47
CA ALA A 787 6.54 -9.71 3.17
C ALA A 787 5.81 -10.07 4.47
N ASP A 788 6.22 -9.45 5.59
CA ASP A 788 5.65 -9.75 6.91
C ASP A 788 4.32 -9.04 7.21
N GLY A 789 3.84 -8.19 6.31
CA GLY A 789 2.65 -7.37 6.49
C GLY A 789 2.79 -6.26 7.53
N ALA A 790 4.00 -6.07 8.04
CA ALA A 790 4.34 -5.06 9.04
C ALA A 790 5.48 -4.12 8.57
N GLY A 791 5.70 -4.08 7.26
CA GLY A 791 6.65 -3.17 6.64
C GLY A 791 8.03 -3.75 6.34
N ASN A 792 8.24 -5.09 6.43
CA ASN A 792 9.52 -5.70 6.07
C ASN A 792 9.35 -6.73 4.96
N ILE A 793 10.35 -6.81 4.08
CA ILE A 793 10.47 -7.82 3.03
C ILE A 793 11.84 -8.46 3.11
N THR A 794 11.88 -9.79 3.01
CA THR A 794 13.08 -10.55 2.68
C THR A 794 12.93 -11.15 1.30
N ALA A 795 13.99 -11.16 0.49
CA ALA A 795 13.92 -11.69 -0.87
C ALA A 795 15.18 -12.44 -1.28
N THR A 796 15.00 -13.44 -2.14
CA THR A 796 16.06 -14.11 -2.89
C THR A 796 15.91 -13.79 -4.36
N GLN A 797 16.90 -13.16 -4.97
CA GLN A 797 16.82 -12.65 -6.34
C GLN A 797 17.92 -13.25 -7.22
N TYR A 798 17.55 -13.66 -8.43
CA TYR A 798 18.46 -13.92 -9.54
C TYR A 798 18.37 -12.82 -10.58
N THR A 799 19.47 -12.46 -11.20
CA THR A 799 19.54 -11.41 -12.22
C THR A 799 20.20 -11.89 -13.51
N SER A 800 19.89 -11.23 -14.63
CA SER A 800 20.46 -11.44 -15.94
C SER A 800 20.50 -10.14 -16.74
N GLY A 801 21.65 -9.77 -17.28
CA GLY A 801 21.84 -8.53 -18.04
C GLY A 801 23.18 -8.53 -18.76
N GLN A 802 23.59 -7.39 -19.31
CA GLN A 802 24.86 -7.24 -20.03
C GLN A 802 26.09 -7.65 -19.21
N GLY A 803 26.01 -7.57 -17.86
CA GLY A 803 27.06 -8.01 -16.95
C GLY A 803 27.09 -9.53 -16.71
N GLY A 804 26.23 -10.28 -17.39
CA GLY A 804 26.05 -11.72 -17.19
C GLY A 804 25.07 -12.08 -16.06
N PRO A 805 24.93 -13.39 -15.78
CA PRO A 805 24.02 -13.88 -14.75
C PRO A 805 24.55 -13.58 -13.34
N GLY A 806 23.67 -13.10 -12.44
CA GLY A 806 23.96 -12.80 -11.04
C GLY A 806 23.03 -13.53 -10.05
N GLY A 807 23.41 -13.55 -8.78
CA GLY A 807 22.64 -14.14 -7.68
C GLY A 807 22.98 -15.64 -7.42
N PRO A 808 22.37 -16.23 -6.37
CA PRO A 808 21.27 -15.65 -5.57
C PRO A 808 21.73 -14.49 -4.67
N ASN A 809 21.02 -13.39 -4.74
CA ASN A 809 21.20 -12.24 -3.88
C ASN A 809 20.15 -12.27 -2.77
N GLN A 810 20.57 -12.13 -1.52
CA GLN A 810 19.65 -11.99 -0.39
C GLN A 810 19.40 -10.50 -0.14
N LEU A 811 18.14 -10.10 -0.11
CA LEU A 811 17.73 -8.73 0.11
C LEU A 811 16.90 -8.65 1.39
N THR A 812 17.12 -7.59 2.15
CA THR A 812 16.27 -7.18 3.26
C THR A 812 15.81 -5.76 2.99
N LEU A 813 14.50 -5.59 2.85
CA LEU A 813 13.87 -4.34 2.45
C LEU A 813 12.85 -3.92 3.48
N THR A 814 12.53 -2.63 3.51
CA THR A 814 11.42 -2.08 4.31
C THR A 814 10.49 -1.30 3.40
N TYR A 815 9.20 -1.26 3.76
CA TYR A 815 8.17 -0.54 3.01
C TYR A 815 7.09 0.00 3.93
N SER A 816 6.28 0.93 3.43
CA SER A 816 5.04 1.38 4.09
C SER A 816 4.04 1.78 3.03
N VAL A 817 2.89 1.09 3.03
CA VAL A 817 1.84 1.26 2.03
C VAL A 817 0.90 2.37 2.45
N ASP A 818 0.69 3.35 1.59
CA ASP A 818 -0.31 4.40 1.80
C ASP A 818 -1.73 3.95 1.39
N SER A 819 -2.72 4.79 1.64
CA SER A 819 -4.12 4.48 1.35
C SER A 819 -4.44 4.30 -0.14
N THR A 820 -3.56 4.73 -1.04
CA THR A 820 -3.70 4.55 -2.49
C THR A 820 -3.12 3.23 -2.97
N GLY A 821 -2.38 2.53 -2.11
CA GLY A 821 -1.67 1.30 -2.45
C GLY A 821 -0.25 1.53 -2.96
N ARG A 822 0.28 2.76 -2.86
CA ARG A 822 1.67 3.07 -3.19
C ARG A 822 2.56 2.92 -1.97
N ALA A 823 3.77 2.39 -2.14
CA ALA A 823 4.77 2.32 -1.07
C ALA A 823 6.17 2.59 -1.60
N VAL A 824 6.96 3.37 -0.86
CA VAL A 824 8.41 3.48 -1.11
C VAL A 824 9.11 2.31 -0.43
N VAL A 825 9.85 1.54 -1.20
CA VAL A 825 10.64 0.38 -0.74
C VAL A 825 12.08 0.83 -0.53
N LYS A 826 12.66 0.48 0.63
CA LYS A 826 14.02 0.89 1.01
C LYS A 826 14.90 -0.29 1.34
N GLN A 827 16.19 -0.17 1.01
CA GLN A 827 17.25 -1.07 1.44
C GLN A 827 18.27 -0.28 2.25
N ASN A 828 18.50 -0.67 3.50
CA ASN A 828 19.44 0.02 4.40
C ASN A 828 19.17 1.53 4.51
N GLY A 829 17.89 1.93 4.45
CA GLY A 829 17.45 3.34 4.51
C GLY A 829 17.47 4.09 3.17
N ASN A 830 18.10 3.56 2.13
CA ASN A 830 18.11 4.14 0.78
C ASN A 830 16.92 3.62 -0.03
N GLU A 831 16.42 4.43 -0.95
CA GLU A 831 15.34 4.03 -1.84
C GLU A 831 15.79 2.92 -2.78
N PHE A 832 15.09 1.80 -2.75
CA PHE A 832 15.27 0.64 -3.62
C PHE A 832 14.31 0.70 -4.81
N GLY A 833 13.12 1.26 -4.60
CA GLY A 833 12.10 1.41 -5.62
C GLY A 833 10.75 1.82 -5.04
N VAL A 834 9.74 1.80 -5.89
CA VAL A 834 8.34 2.09 -5.53
C VAL A 834 7.46 0.89 -5.85
N LEU A 835 6.59 0.54 -4.93
CA LEU A 835 5.65 -0.57 -5.05
C LEU A 835 4.24 -0.02 -5.24
N TYR A 836 3.45 -0.64 -6.12
CA TYR A 836 2.03 -0.38 -6.32
C TYR A 836 1.22 -1.65 -6.11
N VAL A 837 0.32 -1.63 -5.13
CA VAL A 837 -0.61 -2.75 -4.89
C VAL A 837 -1.69 -2.76 -5.95
N ILE A 838 -1.78 -3.83 -6.72
CA ILE A 838 -2.80 -4.03 -7.74
C ILE A 838 -4.06 -4.63 -7.08
N GLY A 839 -3.85 -5.57 -6.19
CA GLY A 839 -4.91 -6.23 -5.45
C GLY A 839 -4.33 -7.02 -4.28
N PRO A 840 -5.16 -7.68 -3.49
CA PRO A 840 -4.66 -8.57 -2.46
C PRO A 840 -3.68 -9.56 -3.08
N LYS A 841 -2.47 -9.62 -2.51
CA LYS A 841 -1.44 -10.58 -2.95
C LYS A 841 -0.86 -10.35 -4.37
N LYS A 842 -1.00 -9.15 -4.92
CA LYS A 842 -0.42 -8.79 -6.22
C LYS A 842 0.08 -7.36 -6.23
N PHE A 843 1.32 -7.12 -6.61
CA PHE A 843 1.87 -5.77 -6.74
C PHE A 843 2.91 -5.65 -7.86
N LEU A 844 3.07 -4.43 -8.33
CA LEU A 844 4.08 -4.02 -9.29
C LEU A 844 5.21 -3.30 -8.55
N LEU A 845 6.46 -3.59 -8.87
CA LEU A 845 7.64 -2.92 -8.34
C LEU A 845 8.36 -2.18 -9.46
N LEU A 846 8.57 -0.88 -9.27
CA LEU A 846 9.39 0.00 -10.10
C LEU A 846 10.71 0.23 -9.36
N PRO A 847 11.84 -0.29 -9.83
CA PRO A 847 13.14 -0.12 -9.17
C PRO A 847 13.70 1.28 -9.39
N ALA A 848 14.49 1.77 -8.40
CA ALA A 848 15.12 3.09 -8.43
C ALA A 848 16.48 3.11 -9.14
N GLY A 849 17.02 1.96 -9.56
CA GLY A 849 18.32 1.85 -10.19
C GLY A 849 18.39 2.42 -11.61
N SER A 850 19.58 2.57 -12.16
CA SER A 850 19.79 2.85 -13.57
C SER A 850 19.33 1.66 -14.43
N ASN A 851 18.77 1.96 -15.59
CA ASN A 851 18.21 0.95 -16.52
C ASN A 851 17.15 0.05 -15.87
N PRO A 852 16.07 0.64 -15.34
CA PRO A 852 15.04 -0.07 -14.63
C PRO A 852 14.23 -1.01 -15.52
N ALA A 853 13.71 -2.08 -14.91
CA ALA A 853 12.66 -2.90 -15.51
C ALA A 853 11.57 -3.13 -14.46
N LEU A 854 10.32 -2.94 -14.85
CA LEU A 854 9.19 -3.24 -13.99
C LEU A 854 9.16 -4.73 -13.64
N SER A 855 8.81 -5.04 -12.41
CA SER A 855 8.69 -6.41 -11.91
C SER A 855 7.34 -6.63 -11.28
N LEU A 856 6.64 -7.65 -11.72
CA LEU A 856 5.34 -8.05 -11.19
C LEU A 856 5.50 -9.21 -10.20
N PHE A 857 4.91 -9.09 -9.02
CA PHE A 857 4.92 -10.09 -7.96
C PHE A 857 3.51 -10.54 -7.62
N ILE A 858 3.35 -11.84 -7.40
CA ILE A 858 2.08 -12.50 -7.09
C ILE A 858 2.32 -13.52 -5.98
N THR A 859 1.38 -13.68 -5.05
CA THR A 859 1.56 -14.70 -4.01
C THR A 859 1.43 -16.11 -4.55
N GLY A 860 2.27 -17.00 -4.03
CA GLY A 860 2.25 -18.42 -4.35
C GLY A 860 1.12 -19.23 -3.70
N GLN A 861 0.17 -18.59 -3.03
CA GLN A 861 -0.92 -19.27 -2.34
C GLN A 861 -2.21 -19.31 -3.14
N ALA A 862 -2.77 -20.53 -3.30
CA ALA A 862 -4.20 -20.67 -3.57
C ALA A 862 -4.99 -20.19 -2.33
N ASP A 863 -6.04 -19.40 -2.57
CA ASP A 863 -7.00 -19.01 -1.52
C ASP A 863 -7.71 -20.22 -0.94
#